data_d9764c93e1cb10c6457238e93a55e26a
#
_entry.id   d9764c93e1cb10c6457238e93a55e26a
#
_cell.length_a   1.000
_cell.length_b   1.000
_cell.length_c   1.000
_cell.angle_alpha   90.00
_cell.angle_beta   90.00
_cell.angle_gamma   90.00
#
_symmetry.space_group_name_H-M   'P 1'
#
loop_
_entity.id
_entity.type
_entity.pdbx_description
1 polymer ?
#
loop_
_entity_poly.entity_id
_entity_poly.type
_entity_poly.pdbx_seq_one_letter_code
_entity_poly.pdbx_strand_id
1 'polypeptide(L)'
;MSTALRKPTRRRRTRNHALVGLALLVMGVANGPVVTKAAETAYTDYRHSRPAYMKAYGKWDTAELPEGFRARAIHSALLYTGDVLLVAGSGNNQQSFDSGTFETVLWNPVTGAAKHIDTPEDLFCGGHAYLPNGNLLVAGGTKKYEVLADKVEEAAGVLTLKNESDTDDVTLPKGTEFTGPTGLSYRSTEKVVVPAAHKMADYSLMAGAADVWIQAEGKGDEYVSTGGKRFTVTGANAEESTTLYGTADSVTHKKQDYRGLDASYIFDVKKEKYVKTGRLTMARWYPTLISTNGGNILAVSGLDEHGRIIDGNNEMYERSRREWYDKEDLHRFFPTYPQLFRLRDGRLFYSGANTGYGSTSKGRQPGIWDLEDNSFQKVTGLRDPEMNETATSFLLPPVQSQKVAMVGGGEVGEGSRATSRFDVADLTKTQPTYKPGVDLPGQARYVSAVTLPDDTVLLTGGSSDYRGRGQSDLHSSRLYHAESGRLAHAAPNEVGRDYHSTALLLPDGRVMTMGSDPLYSDKEGKMPGRFETRIEIYTPPYLHTGTRRPQITEAPKAVQRGTTFHVRATSRHGIVKARLMRPSAVTHQTDTEQRSVALDVTSHCPAGDTTGDCCKGGCDLELSLDKREGIAPSGAYMLMLDDKLGVPSKAAWIWVK
;
A
#
# COMPACT_ATOMS: atom_id res chain seq x y z
N MET A 1 25.89 46.22 21.29
CA MET A 1 26.98 45.45 21.95
C MET A 1 26.81 44.00 21.53
N SER A 2 27.68 43.55 20.63
CA SER A 2 27.67 42.20 20.08
C SER A 2 28.61 41.33 20.92
N THR A 3 28.09 40.33 21.60
CA THR A 3 28.89 39.31 22.29
C THR A 3 29.22 38.17 21.34
N ALA A 4 30.42 38.22 20.77
CA ALA A 4 30.96 37.16 19.96
C ALA A 4 31.24 35.91 20.81
N LEU A 5 30.54 34.81 20.57
CA LEU A 5 30.81 33.50 21.16
C LEU A 5 32.19 33.00 20.71
N ARG A 6 33.17 32.98 21.63
CA ARG A 6 34.52 32.43 21.40
C ARG A 6 34.43 30.92 21.15
N LYS A 7 34.93 30.45 20.02
CA LYS A 7 35.11 29.02 19.73
C LYS A 7 36.01 28.37 20.80
N PRO A 8 35.62 27.21 21.34
CA PRO A 8 36.44 26.55 22.37
C PRO A 8 37.77 26.09 21.78
N THR A 9 38.87 26.38 22.52
CA THR A 9 40.22 25.99 22.13
C THR A 9 40.39 24.49 22.10
N ARG A 10 41.30 23.97 21.25
CA ARG A 10 41.61 22.51 21.05
C ARG A 10 41.87 21.77 22.38
N ARG A 11 42.49 22.43 23.37
CA ARG A 11 42.73 21.91 24.73
C ARG A 11 41.46 21.69 25.57
N ARG A 12 40.43 22.51 25.39
CA ARG A 12 39.13 22.33 26.09
C ARG A 12 38.34 21.17 25.53
N ARG A 13 38.42 20.93 24.23
CA ARG A 13 37.79 19.77 23.58
C ARG A 13 38.40 18.45 24.05
N THR A 14 39.77 18.34 24.09
CA THR A 14 40.45 17.12 24.56
C THR A 14 40.14 16.82 26.03
N ARG A 15 40.04 17.83 26.89
CA ARG A 15 39.69 17.68 28.31
C ARG A 15 38.26 17.20 28.52
N ASN A 16 37.31 17.70 27.74
CA ASN A 16 35.92 17.25 27.80
C ASN A 16 35.75 15.82 27.28
N HIS A 17 36.48 15.43 26.25
CA HIS A 17 36.48 14.04 25.77
C HIS A 17 37.13 13.06 26.78
N ALA A 18 38.19 13.48 27.48
CA ALA A 18 38.81 12.68 28.53
C ALA A 18 37.90 12.53 29.77
N LEU A 19 37.15 13.59 30.14
CA LEU A 19 36.20 13.54 31.25
C LEU A 19 34.96 12.70 30.93
N VAL A 20 34.45 12.73 29.71
CA VAL A 20 33.38 11.86 29.25
C VAL A 20 33.84 10.41 29.19
N GLY A 21 35.05 10.15 28.70
CA GLY A 21 35.66 8.81 28.69
C GLY A 21 35.87 8.24 30.11
N LEU A 22 36.30 9.08 31.06
CA LEU A 22 36.50 8.67 32.45
C LEU A 22 35.18 8.41 33.17
N ALA A 23 34.16 9.24 32.93
CA ALA A 23 32.81 9.04 33.46
C ALA A 23 32.15 7.76 32.92
N LEU A 24 32.36 7.44 31.65
CA LEU A 24 31.90 6.19 31.04
C LEU A 24 32.64 4.97 31.60
N LEU A 25 33.93 5.09 31.92
CA LEU A 25 34.72 4.03 32.52
C LEU A 25 34.28 3.73 33.96
N VAL A 26 34.03 4.76 34.77
CA VAL A 26 33.59 4.62 36.18
C VAL A 26 32.16 4.05 36.26
N MET A 27 31.26 4.43 35.35
CA MET A 27 29.91 3.85 35.28
C MET A 27 29.91 2.41 34.73
N GLY A 28 30.84 2.04 33.85
CA GLY A 28 30.95 0.70 33.27
C GLY A 28 31.31 -0.39 34.27
N VAL A 29 32.00 -0.04 35.33
CA VAL A 29 32.37 -0.98 36.41
C VAL A 29 31.19 -1.25 37.36
N ALA A 30 30.23 -0.34 37.47
CA ALA A 30 29.12 -0.44 38.43
C ALA A 30 27.82 -1.09 37.88
N ASN A 31 27.60 -1.10 36.56
CA ASN A 31 26.31 -1.51 35.98
C ASN A 31 26.39 -2.36 34.68
N GLY A 32 27.48 -3.06 34.42
CA GLY A 32 27.65 -4.08 33.36
C GLY A 32 26.88 -3.85 32.03
N PRO A 33 25.94 -4.72 31.67
CA PRO A 33 25.31 -4.73 30.34
C PRO A 33 24.48 -3.48 29.97
N VAL A 34 23.90 -2.78 30.95
CA VAL A 34 23.07 -1.59 30.70
C VAL A 34 23.92 -0.40 30.28
N VAL A 35 25.10 -0.26 30.88
CA VAL A 35 26.03 0.84 30.56
C VAL A 35 26.73 0.61 29.23
N THR A 36 27.04 -0.62 28.89
CA THR A 36 27.61 -0.93 27.57
C THR A 36 26.59 -0.65 26.46
N LYS A 37 25.35 -1.03 26.62
CA LYS A 37 24.28 -0.74 25.65
C LYS A 37 24.02 0.76 25.51
N ALA A 38 23.98 1.51 26.61
CA ALA A 38 23.81 2.97 26.57
C ALA A 38 25.02 3.68 25.92
N ALA A 39 26.23 3.19 26.17
CA ALA A 39 27.44 3.72 25.54
C ALA A 39 27.50 3.39 24.03
N GLU A 40 27.09 2.22 23.63
CA GLU A 40 26.97 1.82 22.22
C GLU A 40 25.93 2.66 21.50
N THR A 41 24.77 2.89 22.10
CA THR A 41 23.72 3.76 21.56
C THR A 41 24.25 5.18 21.40
N ALA A 42 24.83 5.76 22.44
CA ALA A 42 25.38 7.11 22.40
C ALA A 42 26.52 7.26 21.37
N TYR A 43 27.37 6.24 21.21
CA TYR A 43 28.39 6.23 20.18
C TYR A 43 27.80 6.12 18.77
N THR A 44 26.79 5.31 18.60
CA THR A 44 26.08 5.13 17.33
C THR A 44 25.39 6.43 16.92
N ASP A 45 24.69 7.10 17.84
CA ASP A 45 24.03 8.40 17.62
C ASP A 45 25.06 9.47 17.26
N TYR A 46 26.16 9.51 18.00
CA TYR A 46 27.27 10.41 17.69
C TYR A 46 27.85 10.16 16.29
N ARG A 47 28.04 8.90 15.91
CA ARG A 47 28.53 8.51 14.58
C ARG A 47 27.53 8.90 13.50
N HIS A 48 26.24 8.62 13.70
CA HIS A 48 25.16 8.92 12.75
C HIS A 48 24.91 10.41 12.59
N SER A 49 25.19 11.23 13.60
CA SER A 49 25.07 12.69 13.52
C SER A 49 26.24 13.40 12.81
N ARG A 50 27.31 12.67 12.43
CA ARG A 50 28.47 13.28 11.74
C ARG A 50 28.11 13.67 10.30
N PRO A 51 28.49 14.88 9.84
CA PRO A 51 28.21 15.32 8.47
C PRO A 51 28.70 14.34 7.39
N ALA A 52 29.86 13.73 7.59
CA ALA A 52 30.39 12.73 6.65
C ALA A 52 29.53 11.46 6.58
N TYR A 53 28.97 11.01 7.71
CA TYR A 53 28.07 9.87 7.75
C TYR A 53 26.73 10.21 7.06
N MET A 54 26.12 11.32 7.43
CA MET A 54 24.85 11.77 6.86
C MET A 54 24.94 11.99 5.33
N LYS A 55 26.08 12.54 4.87
CA LYS A 55 26.35 12.70 3.43
C LYS A 55 26.48 11.36 2.70
N ALA A 56 26.97 10.32 3.37
CA ALA A 56 27.16 8.99 2.78
C ALA A 56 25.89 8.12 2.83
N TYR A 57 25.13 8.20 3.91
CA TYR A 57 24.07 7.24 4.24
C TYR A 57 22.70 7.86 4.52
N GLY A 58 22.62 9.20 4.60
CA GLY A 58 21.42 9.88 5.08
C GLY A 58 21.26 9.82 6.61
N LYS A 59 20.08 10.18 7.09
CA LYS A 59 19.76 10.19 8.52
C LYS A 59 18.28 9.91 8.73
N TRP A 60 17.98 9.14 9.76
CA TRP A 60 16.62 9.01 10.29
C TRP A 60 16.41 9.95 11.47
N ASP A 61 15.23 10.54 11.56
CA ASP A 61 14.76 11.31 12.70
C ASP A 61 13.34 10.84 13.02
N THR A 62 13.04 10.65 14.30
CA THR A 62 11.70 10.30 14.76
C THR A 62 10.86 11.57 14.88
N ALA A 63 9.65 11.54 14.39
CA ALA A 63 8.63 12.55 14.60
C ALA A 63 7.42 11.89 15.27
N GLU A 64 6.73 12.63 16.12
CA GLU A 64 5.53 12.16 16.78
C GLU A 64 4.32 12.97 16.30
N LEU A 65 3.16 12.31 16.27
CA LEU A 65 1.90 13.03 16.14
C LEU A 65 1.66 13.88 17.39
N PRO A 66 0.96 15.00 17.28
CA PRO A 66 0.57 15.79 18.45
C PRO A 66 -0.17 14.95 19.49
N GLU A 67 -0.12 15.40 20.76
CA GLU A 67 -0.83 14.72 21.84
C GLU A 67 -2.32 14.53 21.50
N GLY A 68 -2.84 13.33 21.77
CA GLY A 68 -4.22 12.94 21.40
C GLY A 68 -4.37 12.28 20.04
N PHE A 69 -3.34 12.29 19.18
CA PHE A 69 -3.36 11.63 17.88
C PHE A 69 -2.51 10.36 17.90
N ARG A 70 -3.11 9.24 17.59
CA ARG A 70 -2.43 7.93 17.51
C ARG A 70 -2.91 7.16 16.29
N ALA A 71 -2.80 7.77 15.11
CA ALA A 71 -3.26 7.13 13.88
C ALA A 71 -2.47 5.86 13.59
N ARG A 72 -3.18 4.78 13.34
CA ARG A 72 -2.63 3.54 12.80
C ARG A 72 -2.54 3.72 11.29
N ALA A 73 -1.35 3.96 10.75
CA ALA A 73 -1.15 4.27 9.33
C ALA A 73 -1.19 3.01 8.48
N ILE A 74 -2.34 2.34 8.41
CA ILE A 74 -2.54 1.16 7.56
C ILE A 74 -2.57 1.56 6.09
N HIS A 75 -3.18 2.72 5.80
CA HIS A 75 -3.14 3.37 4.51
C HIS A 75 -2.56 4.77 4.67
N SER A 76 -1.66 5.17 3.78
CA SER A 76 -1.10 6.52 3.74
C SER A 76 -1.12 7.06 2.32
N ALA A 77 -1.63 8.28 2.15
CA ALA A 77 -1.69 8.95 0.86
C ALA A 77 -1.17 10.39 0.96
N LEU A 78 -0.22 10.76 0.12
CA LEU A 78 0.28 12.13 0.02
C LEU A 78 -0.66 12.97 -0.85
N LEU A 79 -1.31 13.96 -0.26
CA LEU A 79 -2.22 14.85 -0.96
C LEU A 79 -1.47 16.00 -1.66
N TYR A 80 -2.08 16.57 -2.71
CA TYR A 80 -1.48 17.69 -3.43
C TYR A 80 -1.38 19.00 -2.62
N THR A 81 -1.92 19.03 -1.40
CA THR A 81 -1.70 20.08 -0.40
C THR A 81 -0.34 19.94 0.28
N GLY A 82 0.29 18.76 0.18
CA GLY A 82 1.49 18.39 0.92
C GLY A 82 1.18 17.69 2.26
N ASP A 83 -0.08 17.57 2.64
CA ASP A 83 -0.52 16.83 3.80
C ASP A 83 -0.56 15.33 3.51
N VAL A 84 -0.44 14.51 4.54
CA VAL A 84 -0.55 13.06 4.48
C VAL A 84 -1.86 12.62 5.12
N LEU A 85 -2.69 11.93 4.35
CA LEU A 85 -3.91 11.29 4.84
C LEU A 85 -3.56 9.89 5.35
N LEU A 86 -3.84 9.65 6.64
CA LEU A 86 -3.64 8.38 7.33
C LEU A 86 -5.00 7.75 7.59
N VAL A 87 -5.33 6.65 6.90
CA VAL A 87 -6.63 5.97 7.05
C VAL A 87 -6.42 4.66 7.79
N ALA A 88 -7.03 4.55 8.94
CA ALA A 88 -6.96 3.38 9.81
C ALA A 88 -8.26 2.56 9.82
N GLY A 89 -9.41 3.21 9.70
CA GLY A 89 -10.68 2.58 10.02
C GLY A 89 -10.68 2.10 11.47
N SER A 90 -11.07 0.86 11.73
CA SER A 90 -10.95 0.21 13.06
C SER A 90 -9.49 -0.08 13.46
N GLY A 91 -8.55 0.00 12.51
CA GLY A 91 -7.12 -0.13 12.77
C GLY A 91 -6.67 -1.51 13.24
N ASN A 92 -7.24 -2.58 12.72
CA ASN A 92 -7.02 -3.96 13.17
C ASN A 92 -7.31 -4.15 14.67
N ASN A 93 -8.38 -3.52 15.16
CA ASN A 93 -8.79 -3.57 16.55
C ASN A 93 -10.29 -3.87 16.64
N GLN A 94 -10.63 -5.07 17.09
CA GLN A 94 -12.02 -5.52 17.19
C GLN A 94 -12.85 -4.62 18.11
N GLN A 95 -12.29 -4.12 19.22
CA GLN A 95 -13.03 -3.23 20.14
C GLN A 95 -13.39 -1.90 19.45
N SER A 96 -12.49 -1.34 18.64
CA SER A 96 -12.78 -0.14 17.83
C SER A 96 -13.86 -0.43 16.79
N PHE A 97 -13.83 -1.61 16.16
CA PHE A 97 -14.86 -2.04 15.22
C PHE A 97 -16.23 -2.17 15.91
N ASP A 98 -16.30 -2.90 17.03
CA ASP A 98 -17.54 -3.14 17.78
C ASP A 98 -18.15 -1.85 18.34
N SER A 99 -17.33 -0.87 18.70
CA SER A 99 -17.77 0.45 19.17
C SER A 99 -18.09 1.44 18.04
N GLY A 100 -17.86 1.07 16.77
CA GLY A 100 -18.03 1.98 15.64
C GLY A 100 -17.02 3.13 15.62
N THR A 101 -15.86 2.96 16.26
CA THR A 101 -14.82 3.99 16.31
C THR A 101 -13.84 3.79 15.16
N PHE A 102 -14.00 4.61 14.11
CA PHE A 102 -13.15 4.55 12.91
C PHE A 102 -12.31 5.80 12.80
N GLU A 103 -11.02 5.64 12.48
CA GLU A 103 -10.06 6.73 12.51
C GLU A 103 -9.49 7.05 11.12
N THR A 104 -9.47 8.34 10.81
CA THR A 104 -8.68 8.95 9.74
C THR A 104 -8.04 10.22 10.30
N VAL A 105 -6.74 10.40 10.03
CA VAL A 105 -5.98 11.58 10.45
C VAL A 105 -5.37 12.25 9.22
N LEU A 106 -5.53 13.55 9.12
CA LEU A 106 -4.79 14.40 8.19
C LEU A 106 -3.62 15.03 8.94
N TRP A 107 -2.39 14.76 8.48
CA TRP A 107 -1.16 15.24 9.12
C TRP A 107 -0.30 16.06 8.16
N ASN A 108 0.18 17.21 8.65
CA ASN A 108 1.07 18.08 7.89
C ASN A 108 2.54 17.83 8.31
N PRO A 109 3.39 17.28 7.39
CA PRO A 109 4.77 16.92 7.72
C PRO A 109 5.72 18.11 7.89
N VAL A 110 5.27 19.34 7.58
CA VAL A 110 6.06 20.57 7.72
C VAL A 110 5.81 21.23 9.07
N THR A 111 4.54 21.33 9.47
CA THR A 111 4.13 22.00 10.71
C THR A 111 3.96 21.04 11.88
N GLY A 112 3.84 19.72 11.60
CA GLY A 112 3.49 18.70 12.58
C GLY A 112 2.02 18.70 12.98
N ALA A 113 1.20 19.63 12.46
CA ALA A 113 -0.22 19.71 12.80
C ALA A 113 -0.98 18.46 12.31
N ALA A 114 -1.93 18.00 13.13
CA ALA A 114 -2.80 16.88 12.79
C ALA A 114 -4.27 17.26 13.02
N LYS A 115 -5.16 16.62 12.27
CA LYS A 115 -6.61 16.80 12.34
C LYS A 115 -7.32 15.45 12.19
N HIS A 116 -8.28 15.16 13.06
CA HIS A 116 -9.19 14.02 12.85
C HIS A 116 -10.18 14.34 11.73
N ILE A 117 -10.44 13.34 10.91
CA ILE A 117 -11.43 13.39 9.83
C ILE A 117 -12.53 12.38 10.16
N ASP A 118 -13.77 12.82 10.11
CA ASP A 118 -14.92 11.95 10.30
C ASP A 118 -14.89 10.80 9.30
N THR A 119 -14.80 9.57 9.79
CA THR A 119 -14.70 8.36 8.98
C THR A 119 -16.06 7.67 8.96
N PRO A 120 -16.74 7.61 7.78
CA PRO A 120 -18.16 7.27 7.72
C PRO A 120 -18.48 5.79 7.96
N GLU A 121 -17.55 4.90 7.62
CA GLU A 121 -17.64 3.44 7.78
C GLU A 121 -16.26 2.87 8.04
N ASP A 122 -16.15 1.58 8.35
CA ASP A 122 -14.84 0.95 8.58
C ASP A 122 -14.07 0.73 7.27
N LEU A 123 -13.27 1.74 6.91
CA LEU A 123 -12.39 1.70 5.73
C LEU A 123 -11.12 0.86 5.94
N PHE A 124 -11.01 0.17 7.08
CA PHE A 124 -9.91 -0.75 7.36
C PHE A 124 -9.78 -1.78 6.25
N CYS A 125 -8.59 -1.85 5.66
CA CYS A 125 -8.27 -2.78 4.58
C CYS A 125 -9.14 -2.64 3.31
N GLY A 126 -9.63 -1.43 3.02
CA GLY A 126 -10.17 -1.07 1.72
C GLY A 126 -9.07 -0.84 0.68
N GLY A 127 -9.46 -0.45 -0.53
CA GLY A 127 -8.56 0.02 -1.58
C GLY A 127 -8.64 1.52 -1.76
N HIS A 128 -7.62 2.11 -2.39
CA HIS A 128 -7.63 3.54 -2.73
C HIS A 128 -6.86 3.82 -4.02
N ALA A 129 -7.27 4.87 -4.73
CA ALA A 129 -6.57 5.38 -5.91
C ALA A 129 -6.90 6.87 -6.13
N TYR A 130 -5.96 7.62 -6.72
CA TYR A 130 -6.21 9.02 -7.06
C TYR A 130 -7.10 9.17 -8.29
N LEU A 131 -8.06 10.07 -8.18
CA LEU A 131 -8.82 10.59 -9.31
C LEU A 131 -8.01 11.69 -10.02
N PRO A 132 -8.26 11.96 -11.33
CA PRO A 132 -7.57 13.00 -12.06
C PRO A 132 -7.67 14.42 -11.46
N ASN A 133 -8.66 14.68 -10.63
CA ASN A 133 -8.82 15.96 -9.91
C ASN A 133 -8.05 16.01 -8.58
N GLY A 134 -7.23 14.99 -8.27
CA GLY A 134 -6.39 14.91 -7.06
C GLY A 134 -7.12 14.47 -5.79
N ASN A 135 -8.41 14.24 -5.84
CA ASN A 135 -9.14 13.59 -4.76
C ASN A 135 -8.80 12.10 -4.70
N LEU A 136 -8.97 11.48 -3.53
CA LEU A 136 -8.70 10.06 -3.34
C LEU A 136 -10.03 9.29 -3.31
N LEU A 137 -10.20 8.33 -4.23
CA LEU A 137 -11.27 7.35 -4.15
C LEU A 137 -10.84 6.25 -3.17
N VAL A 138 -11.70 5.94 -2.21
CA VAL A 138 -11.53 4.84 -1.25
C VAL A 138 -12.74 3.93 -1.37
N ALA A 139 -12.53 2.62 -1.53
CA ALA A 139 -13.62 1.68 -1.73
C ALA A 139 -13.34 0.34 -1.04
N GLY A 140 -14.40 -0.31 -0.56
CA GLY A 140 -14.32 -1.50 0.26
C GLY A 140 -13.91 -1.18 1.70
N GLY A 141 -13.55 -2.19 2.45
CA GLY A 141 -13.23 -2.12 3.87
C GLY A 141 -13.89 -3.26 4.63
N THR A 142 -14.07 -3.10 5.95
CA THR A 142 -14.53 -4.16 6.85
C THR A 142 -16.03 -4.03 7.14
N LYS A 143 -16.82 -4.99 6.67
CA LYS A 143 -18.24 -5.17 7.02
C LYS A 143 -18.42 -5.97 8.29
N LYS A 144 -17.59 -6.97 8.49
CA LYS A 144 -17.57 -7.85 9.67
C LYS A 144 -16.14 -8.25 10.00
N TYR A 145 -15.84 -8.23 11.30
CA TYR A 145 -14.53 -8.62 11.80
C TYR A 145 -14.37 -10.14 11.77
N GLU A 146 -13.13 -10.64 11.72
CA GLU A 146 -12.84 -12.07 11.75
C GLU A 146 -13.21 -12.69 13.09
N VAL A 147 -13.50 -13.99 13.09
CA VAL A 147 -13.66 -14.79 14.30
C VAL A 147 -12.65 -15.92 14.27
N LEU A 148 -11.74 -15.92 15.24
CA LEU A 148 -10.69 -16.94 15.32
C LEU A 148 -11.30 -18.31 15.62
N ALA A 149 -10.67 -19.38 15.15
CA ALA A 149 -11.20 -20.75 15.24
C ALA A 149 -11.50 -21.20 16.68
N ASP A 150 -10.68 -20.79 17.64
CA ASP A 150 -10.87 -21.08 19.07
C ASP A 150 -12.07 -20.35 19.71
N LYS A 151 -12.66 -19.40 19.00
CA LYS A 151 -13.85 -18.63 19.41
C LYS A 151 -15.11 -18.99 18.62
N VAL A 152 -15.02 -19.89 17.64
CA VAL A 152 -16.18 -20.37 16.88
C VAL A 152 -16.81 -21.54 17.62
N GLU A 153 -17.81 -21.25 18.45
CA GLU A 153 -18.50 -22.28 19.27
C GLU A 153 -19.55 -23.06 18.48
N GLU A 154 -20.30 -22.40 17.60
CA GLU A 154 -21.30 -23.03 16.73
C GLU A 154 -20.76 -23.15 15.31
N ALA A 155 -20.98 -24.31 14.69
CA ALA A 155 -20.60 -24.50 13.29
C ALA A 155 -21.32 -23.48 12.37
N ALA A 156 -20.59 -22.88 11.46
CA ALA A 156 -21.12 -21.82 10.59
C ALA A 156 -20.54 -21.93 9.17
N GLY A 157 -21.24 -21.34 8.19
CA GLY A 157 -20.80 -21.33 6.81
C GLY A 157 -21.77 -20.60 5.89
N VAL A 158 -21.41 -20.51 4.61
CA VAL A 158 -22.25 -19.91 3.58
C VAL A 158 -23.19 -20.96 3.00
N LEU A 159 -24.48 -20.66 2.99
CA LEU A 159 -25.52 -21.42 2.33
C LEU A 159 -25.91 -20.70 1.04
N THR A 160 -25.67 -21.32 -0.11
CA THR A 160 -26.16 -20.85 -1.40
C THR A 160 -27.59 -21.33 -1.58
N LEU A 161 -28.54 -20.41 -1.45
CA LEU A 161 -29.95 -20.65 -1.67
C LEU A 161 -30.24 -20.71 -3.18
N LYS A 162 -31.19 -21.56 -3.57
CA LYS A 162 -31.68 -21.74 -4.93
C LYS A 162 -33.19 -21.57 -4.95
N ASN A 163 -33.70 -20.76 -5.87
CA ASN A 163 -35.12 -20.60 -6.15
C ASN A 163 -35.39 -21.07 -7.59
N GLU A 164 -36.06 -22.21 -7.72
CA GLU A 164 -36.44 -22.81 -9.01
C GLU A 164 -37.75 -22.22 -9.57
N SER A 165 -38.47 -21.42 -8.78
CA SER A 165 -39.71 -20.74 -9.22
C SER A 165 -39.36 -19.55 -10.11
N ASP A 166 -40.00 -19.43 -11.25
CA ASP A 166 -39.87 -18.31 -12.20
C ASP A 166 -40.90 -17.18 -11.98
N THR A 167 -41.67 -17.24 -10.89
CA THR A 167 -42.73 -16.27 -10.61
C THR A 167 -42.27 -15.12 -9.72
N ASP A 168 -41.72 -15.43 -8.56
CA ASP A 168 -41.47 -14.42 -7.54
C ASP A 168 -40.10 -14.59 -6.84
N ASP A 169 -39.53 -13.45 -6.45
CA ASP A 169 -38.38 -13.42 -5.54
C ASP A 169 -38.83 -13.85 -4.14
N VAL A 170 -38.00 -14.66 -3.47
CA VAL A 170 -38.28 -15.10 -2.11
C VAL A 170 -37.44 -14.31 -1.11
N THR A 171 -38.12 -13.61 -0.20
CA THR A 171 -37.48 -12.89 0.90
C THR A 171 -37.48 -13.74 2.17
N LEU A 172 -36.31 -14.09 2.68
CA LEU A 172 -36.12 -14.79 3.95
C LEU A 172 -35.56 -13.80 5.00
N PRO A 173 -36.25 -13.60 6.13
CA PRO A 173 -35.77 -12.70 7.18
C PRO A 173 -34.53 -13.29 7.90
N LYS A 174 -33.78 -12.43 8.60
CA LYS A 174 -32.77 -12.88 9.55
C LYS A 174 -33.39 -13.82 10.58
N GLY A 175 -32.70 -14.92 10.90
CA GLY A 175 -33.17 -15.94 11.81
C GLY A 175 -34.05 -17.00 11.14
N THR A 176 -34.19 -17.00 9.80
CA THR A 176 -34.85 -18.10 9.08
C THR A 176 -34.15 -19.41 9.43
N GLU A 177 -34.92 -20.41 9.84
CA GLU A 177 -34.43 -21.72 10.22
C GLU A 177 -34.31 -22.65 9.01
N PHE A 178 -33.21 -23.39 8.98
CA PHE A 178 -32.92 -24.40 7.96
C PHE A 178 -32.65 -25.74 8.62
N THR A 179 -33.18 -26.79 8.06
CA THR A 179 -32.85 -28.18 8.43
C THR A 179 -31.69 -28.66 7.57
N GLY A 180 -30.60 -29.03 8.21
CA GLY A 180 -29.40 -29.57 7.57
C GLY A 180 -29.52 -31.06 7.22
N PRO A 181 -28.48 -31.66 6.59
CA PRO A 181 -28.48 -33.03 6.08
C PRO A 181 -28.63 -34.09 7.18
N THR A 182 -28.31 -33.78 8.44
CA THR A 182 -28.44 -34.66 9.59
C THR A 182 -29.73 -34.42 10.37
N GLY A 183 -30.64 -33.57 9.90
CA GLY A 183 -31.88 -33.20 10.58
C GLY A 183 -31.70 -32.13 11.68
N LEU A 184 -30.51 -31.58 11.84
CA LEU A 184 -30.19 -30.53 12.81
C LEU A 184 -30.55 -29.15 12.25
N SER A 185 -30.82 -28.20 13.16
CA SER A 185 -31.27 -26.86 12.81
C SER A 185 -30.13 -25.84 12.73
N TYR A 186 -30.25 -24.92 11.77
CA TYR A 186 -29.35 -23.81 11.55
C TYR A 186 -30.19 -22.54 11.30
N ARG A 187 -29.65 -21.36 11.59
CA ARG A 187 -30.32 -20.08 11.35
C ARG A 187 -29.52 -19.14 10.48
N SER A 188 -30.22 -18.40 9.61
CA SER A 188 -29.59 -17.30 8.88
C SER A 188 -29.20 -16.17 9.83
N THR A 189 -27.98 -15.61 9.63
CA THR A 189 -27.49 -14.49 10.44
C THR A 189 -27.93 -13.13 9.91
N GLU A 190 -28.52 -13.09 8.72
CA GLU A 190 -28.96 -11.90 8.01
C GLU A 190 -30.20 -12.17 7.16
N LYS A 191 -30.84 -11.10 6.67
CA LYS A 191 -31.93 -11.17 5.68
C LYS A 191 -31.33 -11.47 4.31
N VAL A 192 -32.00 -12.31 3.52
CA VAL A 192 -31.64 -12.61 2.14
C VAL A 192 -32.84 -12.53 1.22
N VAL A 193 -32.61 -12.07 -0.01
CA VAL A 193 -33.61 -12.11 -1.10
C VAL A 193 -33.06 -13.07 -2.16
N VAL A 194 -33.78 -14.14 -2.43
CA VAL A 194 -33.43 -15.13 -3.46
C VAL A 194 -34.24 -14.79 -4.70
N PRO A 195 -33.62 -14.32 -5.78
CA PRO A 195 -34.34 -13.94 -6.98
C PRO A 195 -35.08 -15.14 -7.60
N ALA A 196 -36.10 -14.85 -8.38
CA ALA A 196 -36.78 -15.87 -9.19
C ALA A 196 -35.87 -16.46 -10.24
N ALA A 197 -36.17 -17.68 -10.67
CA ALA A 197 -35.45 -18.31 -11.78
C ALA A 197 -35.67 -17.53 -13.07
N HIS A 198 -34.70 -17.50 -13.95
CA HIS A 198 -34.76 -16.78 -15.21
C HIS A 198 -34.48 -17.67 -16.41
N LYS A 199 -35.11 -17.35 -17.56
CA LYS A 199 -34.92 -18.08 -18.80
C LYS A 199 -33.58 -17.70 -19.46
N MET A 200 -32.81 -18.72 -19.81
CA MET A 200 -31.61 -18.57 -20.60
C MET A 200 -31.90 -18.46 -22.11
N ALA A 201 -30.91 -18.08 -22.90
CA ALA A 201 -31.05 -17.95 -24.36
C ALA A 201 -31.44 -19.26 -25.06
N ASP A 202 -31.13 -20.40 -24.49
CA ASP A 202 -31.51 -21.75 -24.98
C ASP A 202 -32.86 -22.23 -24.45
N TYR A 203 -33.65 -21.35 -23.82
CA TYR A 203 -34.92 -21.61 -23.16
C TYR A 203 -34.84 -22.50 -21.91
N SER A 204 -33.67 -22.88 -21.44
CA SER A 204 -33.53 -23.51 -20.14
C SER A 204 -33.85 -22.53 -19.02
N LEU A 205 -34.31 -23.04 -17.87
CA LEU A 205 -34.54 -22.26 -16.68
C LEU A 205 -33.31 -22.36 -15.77
N MET A 206 -32.73 -21.22 -15.45
CA MET A 206 -31.67 -21.14 -14.46
C MET A 206 -32.23 -20.66 -13.14
N ALA A 207 -32.09 -21.45 -12.07
CA ALA A 207 -32.54 -21.10 -10.73
C ALA A 207 -31.95 -19.78 -10.29
N GLY A 208 -32.76 -18.93 -9.68
CA GLY A 208 -32.28 -17.79 -8.94
C GLY A 208 -31.39 -18.24 -7.79
N ALA A 209 -30.35 -17.48 -7.46
CA ALA A 209 -29.43 -17.84 -6.40
C ALA A 209 -29.09 -16.64 -5.52
N ALA A 210 -28.93 -16.88 -4.22
CA ALA A 210 -28.41 -15.92 -3.28
C ALA A 210 -27.70 -16.62 -2.13
N ASP A 211 -26.60 -16.03 -1.68
CA ASP A 211 -25.83 -16.54 -0.57
C ASP A 211 -26.29 -15.93 0.76
N VAL A 212 -26.30 -16.74 1.81
CA VAL A 212 -26.58 -16.30 3.17
C VAL A 212 -25.70 -17.02 4.16
N TRP A 213 -25.22 -16.32 5.15
CA TRP A 213 -24.49 -16.93 6.24
C TRP A 213 -25.45 -17.63 7.22
N ILE A 214 -25.18 -18.91 7.49
CA ILE A 214 -25.92 -19.69 8.49
C ILE A 214 -25.02 -20.09 9.65
N GLN A 215 -25.62 -20.26 10.82
CA GLN A 215 -24.99 -20.71 12.05
C GLN A 215 -25.85 -21.81 12.69
N ALA A 216 -25.20 -22.82 13.22
CA ALA A 216 -25.88 -23.90 13.92
C ALA A 216 -26.60 -23.40 15.18
N GLU A 217 -27.73 -24.03 15.54
CA GLU A 217 -28.44 -23.71 16.79
C GLU A 217 -27.82 -24.36 18.03
N GLY A 218 -26.93 -25.32 17.82
CA GLY A 218 -26.23 -26.02 18.90
C GLY A 218 -24.73 -26.10 18.65
N LYS A 219 -24.01 -26.46 19.70
CA LYS A 219 -22.56 -26.67 19.66
C LYS A 219 -22.28 -28.16 19.47
N GLY A 220 -21.18 -28.46 18.81
CA GLY A 220 -20.70 -29.84 18.62
C GLY A 220 -20.42 -30.17 17.15
N ASP A 221 -19.60 -31.21 16.95
CA ASP A 221 -19.16 -31.66 15.64
C ASP A 221 -20.28 -32.28 14.80
N GLU A 222 -21.40 -32.66 15.41
CA GLU A 222 -22.59 -33.16 14.73
C GLU A 222 -23.24 -32.13 13.79
N TYR A 223 -23.00 -30.84 14.06
CA TYR A 223 -23.42 -29.73 13.18
C TYR A 223 -22.47 -29.48 12.03
N VAL A 224 -21.30 -30.12 12.03
CA VAL A 224 -20.34 -29.93 10.91
C VAL A 224 -20.87 -30.64 9.67
N SER A 225 -20.92 -29.89 8.55
CA SER A 225 -21.34 -30.40 7.25
C SER A 225 -20.37 -29.96 6.16
N THR A 226 -19.93 -30.91 5.33
CA THR A 226 -18.99 -30.64 4.22
C THR A 226 -19.42 -31.38 2.95
N GLY A 227 -18.96 -30.90 1.78
CA GLY A 227 -19.13 -31.57 0.48
C GLY A 227 -20.47 -31.28 -0.19
N GLY A 228 -20.90 -30.03 -0.25
CA GLY A 228 -22.04 -29.57 -1.05
C GLY A 228 -23.39 -30.14 -0.59
N LYS A 229 -23.60 -30.23 0.72
CA LYS A 229 -24.82 -30.81 1.30
C LYS A 229 -26.02 -29.88 1.17
N ARG A 230 -27.21 -30.48 1.00
CA ARG A 230 -28.49 -29.80 0.86
C ARG A 230 -29.08 -29.45 2.23
N PHE A 231 -29.67 -28.25 2.30
CA PHE A 231 -30.42 -27.71 3.41
C PHE A 231 -31.81 -27.31 2.90
N THR A 232 -32.83 -27.44 3.74
CA THR A 232 -34.21 -27.04 3.43
C THR A 232 -34.71 -26.02 4.43
N VAL A 233 -35.60 -25.13 4.03
CA VAL A 233 -36.27 -24.21 4.95
C VAL A 233 -37.13 -25.04 5.91
N THR A 234 -36.95 -24.86 7.22
CA THR A 234 -37.67 -25.64 8.24
C THR A 234 -39.18 -25.37 8.17
N GLY A 235 -39.96 -26.43 8.15
CA GLY A 235 -41.42 -26.35 8.04
C GLY A 235 -41.95 -26.24 6.59
N ALA A 236 -41.08 -26.16 5.60
CA ALA A 236 -41.49 -26.21 4.16
C ALA A 236 -42.06 -27.59 3.83
N ASN A 237 -43.12 -27.65 3.06
CA ASN A 237 -43.65 -28.91 2.53
C ASN A 237 -42.73 -29.50 1.44
N ALA A 238 -43.04 -30.71 0.94
CA ALA A 238 -42.21 -31.39 -0.03
C ALA A 238 -42.06 -30.63 -1.34
N GLU A 239 -43.12 -29.95 -1.80
CA GLU A 239 -43.12 -29.17 -3.03
C GLU A 239 -42.29 -27.88 -2.85
N GLU A 240 -42.53 -27.12 -1.77
CA GLU A 240 -41.77 -25.92 -1.42
C GLU A 240 -40.26 -26.25 -1.26
N SER A 241 -39.94 -27.40 -0.67
CA SER A 241 -38.53 -27.85 -0.51
C SER A 241 -37.86 -28.24 -1.84
N THR A 242 -38.61 -28.49 -2.91
CA THR A 242 -38.04 -28.71 -4.26
C THR A 242 -37.77 -27.40 -4.99
N THR A 243 -38.57 -26.37 -4.74
CA THR A 243 -38.45 -25.07 -5.39
C THR A 243 -37.52 -24.11 -4.67
N LEU A 244 -37.45 -24.19 -3.32
CA LEU A 244 -36.56 -23.35 -2.51
C LEU A 244 -35.71 -24.21 -1.57
N TYR A 245 -34.42 -24.22 -1.80
CA TYR A 245 -33.46 -24.99 -0.98
C TYR A 245 -32.09 -24.32 -0.96
N GLY A 246 -31.20 -24.77 -0.11
CA GLY A 246 -29.81 -24.30 -0.06
C GLY A 246 -28.81 -25.44 -0.19
N THR A 247 -27.62 -25.11 -0.63
CA THR A 247 -26.44 -26.01 -0.59
C THR A 247 -25.29 -25.31 0.07
N ALA A 248 -24.56 -26.04 0.92
CA ALA A 248 -23.36 -25.50 1.56
C ALA A 248 -22.18 -26.45 1.38
N ASP A 249 -21.06 -25.92 0.88
CA ASP A 249 -19.84 -26.70 0.72
C ASP A 249 -19.19 -27.01 2.07
N SER A 250 -19.33 -26.08 3.01
CA SER A 250 -18.71 -26.20 4.33
C SER A 250 -19.47 -25.37 5.38
N VAL A 251 -19.93 -26.05 6.43
CA VAL A 251 -20.41 -25.48 7.68
C VAL A 251 -19.58 -26.07 8.81
N THR A 252 -18.71 -25.30 9.44
CA THR A 252 -17.65 -25.83 10.33
C THR A 252 -17.34 -24.88 11.49
N HIS A 253 -16.49 -25.34 12.42
CA HIS A 253 -15.89 -24.54 13.50
C HIS A 253 -14.58 -23.86 13.09
N LYS A 254 -14.30 -23.73 11.78
CA LYS A 254 -13.11 -23.05 11.29
C LYS A 254 -13.19 -21.55 11.52
N LYS A 255 -12.03 -20.91 11.49
CA LYS A 255 -11.89 -19.45 11.43
C LYS A 255 -12.87 -18.87 10.40
N GLN A 256 -13.58 -17.81 10.80
CA GLN A 256 -14.38 -16.99 9.89
C GLN A 256 -13.55 -15.77 9.52
N ASP A 257 -13.29 -15.59 8.24
CA ASP A 257 -12.48 -14.48 7.76
C ASP A 257 -13.25 -13.14 7.78
N TYR A 258 -12.52 -12.04 7.67
CA TYR A 258 -13.11 -10.71 7.46
C TYR A 258 -14.09 -10.73 6.30
N ARG A 259 -15.15 -9.93 6.40
CA ARG A 259 -16.11 -9.74 5.31
C ARG A 259 -15.99 -8.36 4.71
N GLY A 260 -16.08 -8.30 3.38
CA GLY A 260 -15.97 -7.08 2.62
C GLY A 260 -17.11 -6.11 2.81
N LEU A 261 -16.80 -4.82 2.64
CA LEU A 261 -17.74 -3.71 2.59
C LEU A 261 -17.92 -3.28 1.13
N ASP A 262 -19.15 -2.94 0.73
CA ASP A 262 -19.47 -2.47 -0.63
C ASP A 262 -19.50 -0.94 -0.75
N ALA A 263 -19.22 -0.21 0.32
CA ALA A 263 -19.21 1.24 0.31
C ALA A 263 -18.01 1.83 -0.41
N SER A 264 -18.20 2.98 -1.04
CA SER A 264 -17.11 3.80 -1.56
C SER A 264 -17.30 5.29 -1.30
N TYR A 265 -16.19 5.98 -1.14
CA TYR A 265 -16.13 7.39 -0.79
C TYR A 265 -15.05 8.09 -1.60
N ILE A 266 -15.26 9.36 -1.89
CA ILE A 266 -14.22 10.26 -2.37
C ILE A 266 -13.77 11.12 -1.20
N PHE A 267 -12.49 11.05 -0.82
CA PHE A 267 -11.93 12.05 0.06
C PHE A 267 -11.70 13.33 -0.74
N ASP A 268 -12.54 14.35 -0.47
CA ASP A 268 -12.44 15.68 -1.07
C ASP A 268 -11.32 16.45 -0.36
N VAL A 269 -10.18 16.58 -1.02
CA VAL A 269 -8.97 17.20 -0.46
C VAL A 269 -9.18 18.67 -0.08
N LYS A 270 -10.00 19.41 -0.84
CA LYS A 270 -10.27 20.82 -0.53
C LYS A 270 -11.22 21.00 0.67
N LYS A 271 -12.14 20.05 0.84
CA LYS A 271 -13.12 20.10 1.94
C LYS A 271 -12.64 19.30 3.16
N GLU A 272 -11.55 18.56 3.00
CA GLU A 272 -10.98 17.66 4.02
C GLU A 272 -12.04 16.72 4.63
N LYS A 273 -12.83 16.08 3.78
CA LYS A 273 -13.88 15.15 4.21
C LYS A 273 -14.21 14.08 3.18
N TYR A 274 -14.73 12.98 3.66
CA TYR A 274 -15.30 11.95 2.80
C TYR A 274 -16.66 12.38 2.22
N VAL A 275 -16.85 12.12 0.95
CA VAL A 275 -18.12 12.33 0.22
C VAL A 275 -18.53 10.99 -0.36
N LYS A 276 -19.71 10.51 0.02
CA LYS A 276 -20.25 9.25 -0.49
C LYS A 276 -20.37 9.28 -2.02
N THR A 277 -20.03 8.18 -2.66
CA THR A 277 -20.18 7.98 -4.09
C THR A 277 -20.92 6.66 -4.37
N GLY A 278 -20.93 6.14 -5.60
CA GLY A 278 -21.59 4.88 -5.94
C GLY A 278 -21.05 3.72 -5.09
N ARG A 279 -21.90 2.74 -4.81
CA ARG A 279 -21.48 1.51 -4.12
C ARG A 279 -20.82 0.56 -5.12
N LEU A 280 -19.86 -0.23 -4.64
CA LEU A 280 -19.34 -1.40 -5.35
C LEU A 280 -20.49 -2.36 -5.68
N THR A 281 -20.42 -3.04 -6.80
CA THR A 281 -21.40 -4.08 -7.18
C THR A 281 -21.21 -5.33 -6.33
N MET A 282 -19.99 -5.55 -5.85
CA MET A 282 -19.59 -6.63 -4.94
C MET A 282 -18.78 -6.06 -3.78
N ALA A 283 -19.08 -6.49 -2.56
CA ALA A 283 -18.32 -6.09 -1.38
C ALA A 283 -16.87 -6.55 -1.49
N ARG A 284 -15.92 -5.76 -0.95
CA ARG A 284 -14.48 -6.05 -1.04
C ARG A 284 -13.75 -5.71 0.24
N TRP A 285 -13.01 -6.69 0.76
CA TRP A 285 -11.96 -6.51 1.76
C TRP A 285 -10.64 -6.91 1.13
N TYR A 286 -9.59 -6.10 1.21
CA TYR A 286 -8.30 -6.26 0.49
C TYR A 286 -8.36 -6.16 -1.05
N PRO A 287 -9.13 -5.22 -1.63
CA PRO A 287 -9.08 -4.98 -3.06
C PRO A 287 -7.88 -4.12 -3.45
N THR A 288 -7.33 -4.32 -4.64
CA THR A 288 -6.47 -3.32 -5.29
C THR A 288 -7.33 -2.40 -6.14
N LEU A 289 -7.17 -1.10 -5.96
CA LEU A 289 -7.69 -0.09 -6.87
C LEU A 289 -6.56 0.44 -7.75
N ILE A 290 -6.81 0.50 -9.06
CA ILE A 290 -5.84 1.02 -10.02
C ILE A 290 -6.49 1.92 -11.06
N SER A 291 -5.86 3.07 -11.35
CA SER A 291 -6.32 3.97 -12.39
C SER A 291 -6.05 3.40 -13.79
N THR A 292 -7.07 3.44 -14.66
CA THR A 292 -7.00 3.03 -16.06
C THR A 292 -6.89 4.25 -16.99
N ASN A 293 -6.78 4.02 -18.29
CA ASN A 293 -6.83 5.12 -19.26
C ASN A 293 -8.15 5.89 -19.15
N GLY A 294 -8.10 7.20 -19.31
CA GLY A 294 -9.25 8.10 -19.11
C GLY A 294 -9.54 8.41 -17.64
N GLY A 295 -8.78 7.85 -16.69
CA GLY A 295 -8.87 8.14 -15.26
C GLY A 295 -10.04 7.48 -14.53
N ASN A 296 -10.64 6.42 -15.09
CA ASN A 296 -11.53 5.51 -14.39
C ASN A 296 -10.69 4.60 -13.47
N ILE A 297 -11.33 3.99 -12.48
CA ILE A 297 -10.65 3.14 -11.49
C ILE A 297 -11.17 1.72 -11.59
N LEU A 298 -10.28 0.76 -11.77
CA LEU A 298 -10.58 -0.67 -11.73
C LEU A 298 -10.36 -1.20 -10.30
N ALA A 299 -11.35 -1.90 -9.75
CA ALA A 299 -11.25 -2.67 -8.51
C ALA A 299 -11.03 -4.14 -8.83
N VAL A 300 -9.99 -4.72 -8.22
CA VAL A 300 -9.53 -6.07 -8.50
C VAL A 300 -9.42 -6.85 -7.20
N SER A 301 -9.96 -8.08 -7.19
CA SER A 301 -9.85 -9.02 -6.07
C SER A 301 -10.51 -8.53 -4.76
N GLY A 302 -10.24 -9.21 -3.67
CA GLY A 302 -10.74 -8.94 -2.33
C GLY A 302 -11.51 -10.15 -1.75
N LEU A 303 -11.95 -10.03 -0.49
CA LEU A 303 -12.94 -10.91 0.10
C LEU A 303 -14.33 -10.27 -0.03
N ASP A 304 -15.30 -11.09 -0.38
CA ASP A 304 -16.71 -10.68 -0.53
C ASP A 304 -17.41 -10.44 0.83
N GLU A 305 -18.70 -10.17 0.80
CA GLU A 305 -19.56 -9.99 1.99
C GLU A 305 -19.69 -11.25 2.85
N HIS A 306 -19.23 -12.39 2.38
CA HIS A 306 -19.22 -13.67 3.09
C HIS A 306 -17.82 -14.11 3.54
N GLY A 307 -16.78 -13.32 3.22
CA GLY A 307 -15.39 -13.64 3.56
C GLY A 307 -14.73 -14.61 2.58
N ARG A 308 -15.29 -14.82 1.39
CA ARG A 308 -14.70 -15.64 0.33
C ARG A 308 -13.89 -14.77 -0.62
N ILE A 309 -12.78 -15.31 -1.09
CA ILE A 309 -12.03 -14.61 -2.12
C ILE A 309 -12.83 -14.54 -3.42
N ILE A 310 -12.89 -13.32 -4.00
CA ILE A 310 -13.61 -13.07 -5.25
C ILE A 310 -12.96 -13.83 -6.40
N ASP A 311 -13.75 -14.67 -7.09
CA ASP A 311 -13.28 -15.54 -8.17
C ASP A 311 -13.22 -14.83 -9.52
N GLY A 312 -12.58 -13.68 -9.57
CA GLY A 312 -12.25 -12.99 -10.81
C GLY A 312 -13.22 -11.91 -11.26
N ASN A 313 -14.30 -11.67 -10.55
CA ASN A 313 -15.20 -10.55 -10.82
C ASN A 313 -14.48 -9.22 -10.53
N ASN A 314 -14.29 -8.42 -11.55
CA ASN A 314 -13.68 -7.11 -11.47
C ASN A 314 -14.70 -6.04 -11.85
N GLU A 315 -14.58 -4.85 -11.30
CA GLU A 315 -15.55 -3.77 -11.53
C GLU A 315 -14.85 -2.43 -11.75
N MET A 316 -15.50 -1.56 -12.52
CA MET A 316 -14.98 -0.27 -12.91
C MET A 316 -15.78 0.86 -12.30
N TYR A 317 -15.08 1.80 -11.65
CA TYR A 317 -15.65 3.09 -11.26
C TYR A 317 -15.57 4.06 -12.43
N GLU A 318 -16.73 4.45 -12.95
CA GLU A 318 -16.82 5.50 -13.96
C GLU A 318 -16.91 6.88 -13.27
N ARG A 319 -15.80 7.63 -13.34
CA ARG A 319 -15.67 8.92 -12.66
C ARG A 319 -16.69 9.98 -13.10
N SER A 320 -17.16 9.92 -14.35
CA SER A 320 -18.12 10.87 -14.91
C SER A 320 -19.52 10.69 -14.32
N ARG A 321 -19.94 9.44 -14.08
CA ARG A 321 -21.21 9.07 -13.45
C ARG A 321 -21.10 8.93 -11.94
N ARG A 322 -19.86 8.71 -11.42
CA ARG A 322 -19.59 8.43 -10.01
C ARG A 322 -20.24 7.12 -9.56
N GLU A 323 -20.25 6.12 -10.42
CA GLU A 323 -20.88 4.82 -10.23
C GLU A 323 -19.91 3.68 -10.55
N TRP A 324 -20.11 2.55 -9.87
CA TRP A 324 -19.44 1.30 -10.16
C TRP A 324 -20.31 0.43 -11.07
N TYR A 325 -19.68 -0.31 -11.96
CA TYR A 325 -20.34 -1.32 -12.78
C TYR A 325 -19.44 -2.54 -12.95
N ASP A 326 -20.06 -3.71 -13.02
CA ASP A 326 -19.36 -4.96 -13.22
C ASP A 326 -18.68 -5.00 -14.59
N LYS A 327 -17.49 -5.62 -14.63
CA LYS A 327 -16.69 -5.83 -15.83
C LYS A 327 -16.61 -7.33 -16.14
N GLU A 328 -17.75 -7.93 -16.51
CA GLU A 328 -17.82 -9.35 -16.86
C GLU A 328 -16.83 -9.74 -17.96
N ASP A 329 -16.55 -8.83 -18.91
CA ASP A 329 -15.55 -8.97 -19.96
C ASP A 329 -14.09 -8.99 -19.43
N LEU A 330 -13.85 -8.54 -18.21
CA LEU A 330 -12.56 -8.56 -17.53
C LEU A 330 -12.47 -9.60 -16.41
N HIS A 331 -13.25 -10.68 -16.49
CA HIS A 331 -13.20 -11.74 -15.48
C HIS A 331 -11.80 -12.35 -15.40
N ARG A 332 -11.11 -12.14 -14.28
CA ARG A 332 -9.76 -12.66 -14.02
C ARG A 332 -9.45 -12.70 -12.53
N PHE A 333 -9.12 -13.88 -12.05
CA PHE A 333 -8.76 -14.14 -10.66
C PHE A 333 -7.35 -13.65 -10.32
N PHE A 334 -7.24 -12.95 -9.18
CA PHE A 334 -5.99 -12.63 -8.49
C PHE A 334 -6.14 -12.90 -6.99
N PRO A 335 -5.04 -13.24 -6.26
CA PRO A 335 -5.01 -13.16 -4.80
C PRO A 335 -5.33 -11.74 -4.32
N THR A 336 -5.63 -11.56 -3.03
CA THR A 336 -5.96 -10.24 -2.49
C THR A 336 -4.78 -9.27 -2.54
N TYR A 337 -5.05 -7.97 -2.65
CA TYR A 337 -4.06 -6.90 -2.87
C TYR A 337 -3.01 -7.25 -3.95
N PRO A 338 -3.43 -7.64 -5.16
CA PRO A 338 -2.49 -7.89 -6.24
C PRO A 338 -1.74 -6.60 -6.60
N GLN A 339 -0.41 -6.67 -6.71
CA GLN A 339 0.39 -5.50 -7.08
C GLN A 339 0.40 -5.32 -8.59
N LEU A 340 -0.38 -4.35 -9.03
CA LEU A 340 -0.64 -4.02 -10.44
C LEU A 340 0.02 -2.70 -10.81
N PHE A 341 0.58 -2.62 -12.03
CA PHE A 341 1.25 -1.46 -12.55
C PHE A 341 0.75 -1.11 -13.95
N ARG A 342 0.30 0.12 -14.15
CA ARG A 342 -0.09 0.60 -15.46
C ARG A 342 1.13 0.86 -16.33
N LEU A 343 1.17 0.22 -17.51
CA LEU A 343 2.21 0.34 -18.50
C LEU A 343 1.96 1.53 -19.46
N ARG A 344 2.98 1.86 -20.25
CA ARG A 344 2.94 2.99 -21.18
C ARG A 344 1.82 2.94 -22.22
N ASP A 345 1.36 1.73 -22.56
CA ASP A 345 0.29 1.47 -23.54
C ASP A 345 -1.09 1.29 -22.89
N GLY A 346 -1.20 1.39 -21.56
CA GLY A 346 -2.44 1.29 -20.81
C GLY A 346 -2.75 -0.10 -20.29
N ARG A 347 -2.03 -1.14 -20.73
CA ARG A 347 -2.14 -2.48 -20.15
C ARG A 347 -1.65 -2.49 -18.69
N LEU A 348 -2.06 -3.50 -17.95
CA LEU A 348 -1.65 -3.68 -16.56
C LEU A 348 -0.63 -4.82 -16.44
N PHE A 349 0.42 -4.59 -15.69
CA PHE A 349 1.35 -5.64 -15.30
C PHE A 349 1.08 -6.09 -13.88
N TYR A 350 0.72 -7.35 -13.71
CA TYR A 350 0.71 -8.03 -12.42
C TYR A 350 2.08 -8.59 -12.12
N SER A 351 2.71 -8.14 -11.05
CA SER A 351 4.09 -8.52 -10.70
C SER A 351 4.21 -9.94 -10.13
N GLY A 352 3.10 -10.54 -9.68
CA GLY A 352 3.07 -11.78 -8.90
C GLY A 352 2.99 -11.54 -7.40
N ALA A 353 3.34 -10.33 -6.93
CA ALA A 353 3.25 -9.97 -5.52
C ALA A 353 1.79 -9.71 -5.10
N ASN A 354 1.47 -10.12 -3.88
CA ASN A 354 0.15 -9.91 -3.27
C ASN A 354 0.27 -9.91 -1.74
N THR A 355 -0.80 -9.57 -1.04
CA THR A 355 -0.86 -9.64 0.41
C THR A 355 -2.15 -10.29 0.87
N GLY A 356 -2.07 -11.23 1.82
CA GLY A 356 -3.20 -11.85 2.48
C GLY A 356 -3.68 -13.13 1.82
N TYR A 357 -4.92 -13.14 1.35
CA TYR A 357 -5.63 -14.36 0.97
C TYR A 357 -5.42 -14.74 -0.48
N GLY A 358 -5.50 -16.03 -0.76
CA GLY A 358 -5.44 -16.58 -2.11
C GLY A 358 -4.89 -18.00 -2.14
N SER A 359 -5.08 -18.66 -3.26
CA SER A 359 -4.50 -19.99 -3.52
C SER A 359 -2.97 -19.92 -3.52
N THR A 360 -2.31 -20.99 -3.09
CA THR A 360 -0.85 -21.15 -3.20
C THR A 360 -0.36 -21.24 -4.64
N SER A 361 -1.23 -21.53 -5.59
CA SER A 361 -0.89 -21.73 -7.02
C SER A 361 -1.74 -20.92 -8.00
N LYS A 362 -3.08 -20.82 -7.77
CA LYS A 362 -3.99 -20.10 -8.68
C LYS A 362 -3.75 -18.59 -8.60
N GLY A 363 -3.66 -17.93 -9.75
CA GLY A 363 -3.56 -16.47 -9.85
C GLY A 363 -2.23 -15.85 -9.44
N ARG A 364 -1.17 -16.63 -9.19
CA ARG A 364 0.14 -16.12 -8.75
C ARG A 364 1.15 -15.89 -9.87
N GLN A 365 0.81 -16.29 -11.09
CA GLN A 365 1.68 -16.11 -12.24
C GLN A 365 1.76 -14.63 -12.62
N PRO A 366 2.97 -14.02 -12.65
CA PRO A 366 3.14 -12.67 -13.18
C PRO A 366 2.74 -12.58 -14.66
N GLY A 367 2.24 -11.43 -15.07
CA GLY A 367 1.88 -11.26 -16.48
C GLY A 367 1.34 -9.88 -16.83
N ILE A 368 1.28 -9.60 -18.12
CA ILE A 368 0.70 -8.39 -18.68
C ILE A 368 -0.74 -8.67 -19.05
N TRP A 369 -1.65 -7.95 -18.45
CA TRP A 369 -3.09 -8.03 -18.65
C TRP A 369 -3.55 -6.90 -19.58
N ASP A 370 -4.12 -7.29 -20.71
CA ASP A 370 -4.77 -6.35 -21.63
C ASP A 370 -6.24 -6.19 -21.26
N LEU A 371 -6.65 -4.94 -21.04
CA LEU A 371 -8.03 -4.63 -20.64
C LEU A 371 -8.99 -4.48 -21.83
N GLU A 372 -8.50 -4.55 -23.07
CA GLU A 372 -9.34 -4.45 -24.26
C GLU A 372 -9.95 -5.81 -24.64
N ASP A 373 -9.16 -6.90 -24.51
CA ASP A 373 -9.55 -8.24 -24.90
C ASP A 373 -9.44 -9.30 -23.78
N ASN A 374 -9.13 -8.84 -22.56
CA ASN A 374 -8.88 -9.70 -21.39
C ASN A 374 -7.75 -10.72 -21.57
N SER A 375 -6.86 -10.53 -22.54
CA SER A 375 -5.72 -11.40 -22.73
C SER A 375 -4.69 -11.23 -21.61
N PHE A 376 -3.89 -12.30 -21.38
CA PHE A 376 -2.88 -12.29 -20.33
C PHE A 376 -1.58 -12.93 -20.81
N GLN A 377 -0.59 -12.09 -21.07
CA GLN A 377 0.74 -12.53 -21.45
C GLN A 377 1.55 -12.86 -20.20
N LYS A 378 1.82 -14.15 -19.97
CA LYS A 378 2.64 -14.59 -18.81
C LYS A 378 4.06 -14.02 -18.89
N VAL A 379 4.57 -13.60 -17.73
CA VAL A 379 5.96 -13.19 -17.52
C VAL A 379 6.63 -14.25 -16.65
N THR A 380 7.65 -14.91 -17.18
CA THR A 380 8.35 -16.03 -16.53
C THR A 380 9.64 -15.58 -15.87
N GLY A 381 10.39 -16.51 -15.26
CA GLY A 381 11.73 -16.27 -14.74
C GLY A 381 11.78 -15.67 -13.33
N LEU A 382 10.64 -15.45 -12.67
CA LEU A 382 10.60 -15.05 -11.27
C LEU A 382 11.14 -16.19 -10.40
N ARG A 383 12.14 -15.89 -9.56
CA ARG A 383 12.69 -16.82 -8.57
C ARG A 383 11.72 -16.98 -7.40
N ASP A 384 11.77 -18.13 -6.72
CA ASP A 384 11.00 -18.44 -5.50
C ASP A 384 9.49 -18.06 -5.65
N PRO A 385 8.78 -18.59 -6.67
CA PRO A 385 7.41 -18.19 -6.96
C PRO A 385 6.41 -18.53 -5.85
N GLU A 386 6.79 -19.41 -4.91
CA GLU A 386 6.05 -19.73 -3.69
C GLU A 386 6.21 -18.67 -2.59
N MET A 387 7.20 -17.77 -2.73
CA MET A 387 7.50 -16.70 -1.76
C MET A 387 6.98 -15.33 -2.24
N ASN A 388 5.83 -15.27 -2.89
CA ASN A 388 5.32 -14.03 -3.48
C ASN A 388 4.48 -13.20 -2.51
N GLU A 389 3.99 -13.81 -1.42
CA GLU A 389 3.18 -13.09 -0.46
C GLU A 389 4.02 -12.08 0.31
N THR A 390 3.46 -10.89 0.48
CA THR A 390 4.12 -9.76 1.17
C THR A 390 5.47 -9.34 0.56
N ALA A 391 5.73 -9.72 -0.69
CA ALA A 391 6.79 -9.12 -1.51
C ALA A 391 6.41 -7.68 -1.87
N THR A 392 7.41 -6.87 -2.19
CA THR A 392 7.20 -5.50 -2.66
C THR A 392 7.62 -5.38 -4.11
N SER A 393 6.74 -4.79 -4.92
CA SER A 393 7.07 -4.47 -6.31
C SER A 393 6.95 -2.97 -6.56
N PHE A 394 7.74 -2.47 -7.50
CA PHE A 394 7.72 -1.05 -7.87
C PHE A 394 8.26 -0.84 -9.29
N LEU A 395 7.77 0.22 -9.94
CA LEU A 395 8.30 0.70 -11.20
C LEU A 395 9.70 1.30 -10.98
N LEU A 396 10.69 0.80 -11.71
CA LEU A 396 12.03 1.41 -11.68
C LEU A 396 12.02 2.79 -12.32
N PRO A 397 12.64 3.77 -11.68
CA PRO A 397 12.77 5.11 -12.24
C PRO A 397 13.81 5.14 -13.40
N PRO A 398 13.56 5.95 -14.44
CA PRO A 398 12.27 6.57 -14.74
C PRO A 398 11.27 5.56 -15.32
N VAL A 399 9.96 5.83 -15.16
CA VAL A 399 8.91 4.92 -15.63
C VAL A 399 8.97 4.62 -17.12
N GLN A 400 9.58 5.50 -17.92
CA GLN A 400 9.83 5.28 -19.35
C GLN A 400 10.67 4.03 -19.62
N SER A 401 11.48 3.58 -18.65
CA SER A 401 12.25 2.33 -18.74
C SER A 401 11.36 1.07 -18.82
N GLN A 402 10.11 1.18 -18.37
CA GLN A 402 9.13 0.08 -18.32
C GLN A 402 9.69 -1.18 -17.66
N LYS A 403 10.41 -0.99 -16.57
CA LYS A 403 10.94 -2.08 -15.74
C LYS A 403 10.25 -2.09 -14.40
N VAL A 404 9.95 -3.28 -13.91
CA VAL A 404 9.38 -3.51 -12.57
C VAL A 404 10.32 -4.40 -11.79
N ALA A 405 10.68 -3.96 -10.59
CA ALA A 405 11.39 -4.78 -9.62
C ALA A 405 10.41 -5.47 -8.69
N MET A 406 10.75 -6.69 -8.24
CA MET A 406 10.09 -7.41 -7.16
C MET A 406 11.13 -7.84 -6.13
N VAL A 407 10.89 -7.50 -4.86
CA VAL A 407 11.88 -7.59 -3.80
C VAL A 407 11.32 -8.34 -2.61
N GLY A 408 12.12 -9.28 -2.08
CA GLY A 408 11.75 -10.06 -0.91
C GLY A 408 10.49 -10.89 -1.13
N GLY A 409 9.72 -11.07 -0.08
CA GLY A 409 8.50 -11.85 -0.02
C GLY A 409 8.64 -13.08 0.88
N GLY A 410 7.51 -13.69 1.20
CA GLY A 410 7.45 -14.89 2.02
C GLY A 410 6.44 -15.90 1.50
N GLU A 411 6.40 -17.04 2.14
CA GLU A 411 5.39 -18.06 1.89
C GLU A 411 3.99 -17.61 2.34
N VAL A 412 3.00 -18.31 1.86
CA VAL A 412 1.58 -17.99 2.10
C VAL A 412 1.23 -18.13 3.58
N GLY A 413 0.40 -17.20 4.07
CA GLY A 413 -0.12 -17.21 5.43
C GLY A 413 0.96 -16.94 6.47
N GLU A 414 0.90 -17.67 7.57
CA GLU A 414 1.79 -17.52 8.72
C GLU A 414 3.14 -18.23 8.60
N GLY A 415 3.50 -18.66 7.40
CA GLY A 415 4.77 -19.32 7.15
C GLY A 415 5.97 -18.48 7.57
N SER A 416 7.03 -19.15 8.06
CA SER A 416 8.22 -18.49 8.60
C SER A 416 9.27 -18.14 7.54
N ARG A 417 9.16 -18.74 6.34
CA ARG A 417 10.16 -18.55 5.28
C ARG A 417 9.95 -17.23 4.55
N ALA A 418 11.07 -16.59 4.25
CA ALA A 418 11.17 -15.41 3.40
C ALA A 418 12.31 -15.57 2.39
N THR A 419 12.37 -14.70 1.38
CA THR A 419 13.43 -14.70 0.38
C THR A 419 14.18 -13.37 0.37
N SER A 420 15.46 -13.40 -0.06
CA SER A 420 16.27 -12.20 -0.28
C SER A 420 16.25 -11.71 -1.71
N ARG A 421 15.44 -12.33 -2.60
CA ARG A 421 15.45 -12.03 -4.03
C ARG A 421 15.23 -10.55 -4.31
N PHE A 422 15.87 -10.11 -5.38
CA PHE A 422 15.59 -8.87 -6.09
C PHE A 422 15.57 -9.23 -7.58
N ASP A 423 14.38 -9.32 -8.16
CA ASP A 423 14.19 -9.68 -9.56
C ASP A 423 13.61 -8.51 -10.34
N VAL A 424 14.05 -8.35 -11.59
CA VAL A 424 13.63 -7.25 -12.46
C VAL A 424 13.04 -7.80 -13.76
N ALA A 425 11.80 -7.39 -14.06
CA ALA A 425 11.16 -7.63 -15.35
C ALA A 425 11.36 -6.43 -16.28
N ASP A 426 11.90 -6.65 -17.48
CA ASP A 426 11.97 -5.65 -18.57
C ASP A 426 10.78 -5.85 -19.50
N LEU A 427 9.76 -5.00 -19.31
CA LEU A 427 8.48 -5.09 -20.03
C LEU A 427 8.51 -4.41 -21.42
N THR A 428 9.67 -3.94 -21.86
CA THR A 428 9.87 -3.43 -23.24
C THR A 428 10.05 -4.56 -24.23
N LYS A 429 10.35 -5.76 -23.77
CA LYS A 429 10.62 -6.93 -24.61
C LYS A 429 9.32 -7.56 -25.10
N THR A 430 9.36 -8.15 -26.29
CA THR A 430 8.22 -8.88 -26.87
C THR A 430 7.81 -10.09 -25.99
N GLN A 431 8.79 -10.74 -25.40
CA GLN A 431 8.61 -11.80 -24.40
C GLN A 431 9.34 -11.40 -23.11
N PRO A 432 8.68 -10.65 -22.23
CA PRO A 432 9.29 -10.20 -21.01
C PRO A 432 9.53 -11.34 -20.04
N THR A 433 10.65 -11.30 -19.34
CA THR A 433 11.00 -12.24 -18.27
C THR A 433 11.62 -11.52 -17.11
N TYR A 434 11.41 -12.03 -15.91
CA TYR A 434 12.19 -11.64 -14.76
C TYR A 434 13.63 -12.12 -14.89
N LYS A 435 14.56 -11.29 -14.44
CA LYS A 435 15.98 -11.63 -14.32
C LYS A 435 16.46 -11.28 -12.93
N PRO A 436 17.36 -12.08 -12.34
CA PRO A 436 17.99 -11.74 -11.07
C PRO A 436 18.68 -10.39 -11.12
N GLY A 437 18.42 -9.55 -10.13
CA GLY A 437 19.19 -8.35 -9.80
C GLY A 437 20.16 -8.64 -8.66
N VAL A 438 20.48 -7.59 -7.87
CA VAL A 438 21.30 -7.71 -6.67
C VAL A 438 20.43 -8.06 -5.47
N ASP A 439 20.61 -9.23 -4.88
CA ASP A 439 19.80 -9.68 -3.76
C ASP A 439 19.95 -8.78 -2.52
N LEU A 440 18.92 -8.74 -1.69
CA LEU A 440 18.99 -8.12 -0.38
C LEU A 440 20.06 -8.84 0.48
N PRO A 441 20.68 -8.15 1.45
CA PRO A 441 21.66 -8.76 2.35
C PRO A 441 21.12 -9.90 3.22
N GLY A 442 19.81 -10.00 3.35
CA GLY A 442 19.11 -11.03 4.10
C GLY A 442 17.69 -11.23 3.59
N GLN A 443 17.06 -12.30 4.02
CA GLN A 443 15.67 -12.60 3.71
C GLN A 443 14.76 -11.52 4.31
N ALA A 444 13.75 -11.10 3.56
CA ALA A 444 12.81 -10.06 3.98
C ALA A 444 11.44 -10.21 3.33
N ARG A 445 10.41 -9.95 4.10
CA ARG A 445 9.02 -9.69 3.67
C ARG A 445 8.60 -8.33 4.23
N TYR A 446 7.54 -7.72 3.71
CA TYR A 446 7.03 -6.39 4.13
C TYR A 446 7.99 -5.22 3.88
N VAL A 447 8.96 -5.33 3.01
CA VAL A 447 9.87 -4.23 2.68
C VAL A 447 9.09 -3.07 2.07
N SER A 448 9.33 -1.84 2.50
CA SER A 448 8.81 -0.64 1.85
C SER A 448 9.79 -0.15 0.78
N ALA A 449 9.27 0.31 -0.38
CA ALA A 449 10.06 0.84 -1.48
C ALA A 449 9.59 2.25 -1.87
N VAL A 450 10.49 3.23 -1.87
CA VAL A 450 10.17 4.63 -2.21
C VAL A 450 11.12 5.16 -3.27
N THR A 451 10.58 5.53 -4.42
CA THR A 451 11.33 6.15 -5.51
C THR A 451 11.70 7.59 -5.18
N LEU A 452 12.97 7.93 -5.30
CA LEU A 452 13.52 9.25 -5.00
C LEU A 452 13.76 10.08 -6.28
N PRO A 453 13.86 11.42 -6.17
CA PRO A 453 14.02 12.30 -7.34
C PRO A 453 15.30 12.04 -8.14
N ASP A 454 16.37 11.58 -7.49
CA ASP A 454 17.66 11.27 -8.10
C ASP A 454 17.70 9.95 -8.88
N ASP A 455 16.54 9.27 -9.03
CA ASP A 455 16.37 7.94 -9.62
C ASP A 455 16.96 6.79 -8.78
N THR A 456 17.17 7.02 -7.49
CA THR A 456 17.38 5.92 -6.54
C THR A 456 16.05 5.46 -5.92
N VAL A 457 16.04 4.26 -5.35
CA VAL A 457 14.89 3.73 -4.62
C VAL A 457 15.33 3.37 -3.21
N LEU A 458 14.71 3.97 -2.21
CA LEU A 458 14.90 3.59 -0.81
C LEU A 458 14.14 2.30 -0.54
N LEU A 459 14.83 1.27 -0.08
CA LEU A 459 14.28 0.04 0.47
C LEU A 459 14.48 0.07 1.98
N THR A 460 13.43 -0.08 2.77
CA THR A 460 13.53 0.05 4.23
C THR A 460 12.50 -0.81 4.96
N GLY A 461 12.81 -1.15 6.20
CA GLY A 461 11.95 -1.98 7.04
C GLY A 461 11.87 -3.43 6.56
N GLY A 462 10.77 -4.06 6.88
CA GLY A 462 10.52 -5.47 6.64
C GLY A 462 10.84 -6.35 7.84
N SER A 463 10.58 -7.63 7.68
CA SER A 463 10.85 -8.65 8.68
C SER A 463 11.33 -9.93 8.00
N SER A 464 12.22 -10.68 8.64
CA SER A 464 12.68 -11.98 8.12
C SER A 464 11.72 -13.12 8.43
N ASP A 465 10.70 -12.89 9.25
CA ASP A 465 9.64 -13.85 9.59
C ASP A 465 8.26 -13.15 9.58
N TYR A 466 7.20 -13.92 9.77
CA TYR A 466 5.83 -13.44 9.79
C TYR A 466 5.59 -12.41 10.90
N ARG A 467 5.19 -11.19 10.52
CA ARG A 467 4.77 -10.09 11.41
C ARG A 467 5.69 -9.89 12.63
N GLY A 468 7.01 -9.87 12.42
CA GLY A 468 7.99 -9.63 13.48
C GLY A 468 8.22 -10.79 14.44
N ARG A 469 7.76 -12.01 14.12
CA ARG A 469 7.94 -13.20 14.97
C ARG A 469 9.39 -13.37 15.39
N GLY A 470 9.64 -13.60 16.68
CA GLY A 470 10.97 -13.77 17.24
C GLY A 470 11.85 -12.53 17.13
N GLN A 471 11.27 -11.33 17.06
CA GLN A 471 11.97 -10.06 16.83
C GLN A 471 12.76 -10.03 15.52
N SER A 472 12.16 -10.55 14.48
CA SER A 472 12.73 -10.64 13.15
C SER A 472 12.64 -9.33 12.33
N ASP A 473 12.18 -8.22 12.92
CA ASP A 473 12.15 -6.91 12.28
C ASP A 473 13.55 -6.49 11.80
N LEU A 474 13.58 -5.95 10.59
CA LEU A 474 14.80 -5.50 9.96
C LEU A 474 14.96 -3.98 10.15
N HIS A 475 16.04 -3.62 10.84
CA HIS A 475 16.46 -2.23 11.03
C HIS A 475 17.53 -1.86 10.00
N SER A 476 17.26 -2.12 8.73
CA SER A 476 18.23 -1.89 7.66
C SER A 476 17.59 -1.19 6.48
N SER A 477 18.25 -0.16 6.00
CA SER A 477 17.83 0.55 4.80
C SER A 477 18.90 0.46 3.71
N ARG A 478 18.44 0.51 2.45
CA ARG A 478 19.29 0.44 1.26
C ARG A 478 18.83 1.47 0.23
N LEU A 479 19.77 1.97 -0.55
CA LEU A 479 19.49 2.76 -1.74
C LEU A 479 19.82 1.92 -2.98
N TYR A 480 18.82 1.58 -3.74
CA TYR A 480 18.97 0.92 -5.02
C TYR A 480 19.14 1.96 -6.12
N HIS A 481 20.26 1.91 -6.87
CA HIS A 481 20.55 2.78 -7.99
C HIS A 481 20.02 2.12 -9.29
N ALA A 482 18.91 2.61 -9.81
CA ALA A 482 18.21 1.99 -10.93
C ALA A 482 19.06 1.90 -12.22
N GLU A 483 19.92 2.88 -12.48
CA GLU A 483 20.80 2.89 -13.64
C GLU A 483 21.89 1.83 -13.58
N SER A 484 22.57 1.70 -12.45
CA SER A 484 23.71 0.78 -12.28
C SER A 484 23.33 -0.60 -11.74
N GLY A 485 22.09 -0.78 -11.25
CA GLY A 485 21.66 -1.99 -10.57
C GLY A 485 22.32 -2.23 -9.20
N ARG A 486 23.04 -1.25 -8.66
CA ARG A 486 23.78 -1.37 -7.40
C ARG A 486 22.88 -1.10 -6.19
N LEU A 487 23.05 -1.90 -5.15
CA LEU A 487 22.43 -1.71 -3.84
C LEU A 487 23.46 -1.13 -2.85
N ALA A 488 23.27 0.11 -2.43
CA ALA A 488 24.13 0.80 -1.48
C ALA A 488 23.51 0.79 -0.07
N HIS A 489 24.35 0.98 0.96
CA HIS A 489 23.88 1.17 2.33
C HIS A 489 23.19 2.52 2.47
N ALA A 490 22.15 2.56 3.30
CA ALA A 490 21.55 3.77 3.87
C ALA A 490 21.61 3.68 5.41
N ALA A 491 21.40 4.80 6.08
CA ALA A 491 21.31 4.79 7.54
C ALA A 491 20.22 3.83 8.01
N PRO A 492 20.44 3.02 9.04
CA PRO A 492 19.45 2.10 9.56
C PRO A 492 18.30 2.87 10.22
N ASN A 493 17.07 2.40 10.01
CA ASN A 493 15.89 2.88 10.74
C ASN A 493 15.91 2.37 12.20
N GLU A 494 15.32 3.13 13.10
CA GLU A 494 15.31 2.80 14.54
C GLU A 494 14.05 2.00 14.92
N VAL A 495 12.97 2.17 14.18
CA VAL A 495 11.67 1.54 14.45
C VAL A 495 11.45 0.37 13.51
N GLY A 496 11.05 -0.79 14.04
CA GLY A 496 10.65 -1.95 13.24
C GLY A 496 9.44 -1.60 12.37
N ARG A 497 9.50 -1.99 11.08
CA ARG A 497 8.45 -1.72 10.09
C ARG A 497 8.14 -3.00 9.34
N ASP A 498 7.10 -3.70 9.77
CA ASP A 498 6.64 -4.94 9.16
C ASP A 498 5.26 -4.80 8.50
N TYR A 499 4.33 -5.70 8.77
CA TYR A 499 2.96 -5.67 8.29
C TYR A 499 2.24 -4.37 8.69
N HIS A 500 1.38 -3.84 7.83
CA HIS A 500 0.71 -2.54 8.01
C HIS A 500 1.66 -1.35 8.16
N SER A 501 2.88 -1.43 7.66
CA SER A 501 3.74 -0.27 7.53
C SER A 501 3.59 0.41 6.17
N THR A 502 3.81 1.71 6.14
CA THR A 502 3.74 2.54 4.94
C THR A 502 4.97 3.43 4.82
N ALA A 503 5.37 3.75 3.59
CA ALA A 503 6.45 4.68 3.30
C ALA A 503 6.12 5.49 2.06
N LEU A 504 6.42 6.81 2.06
CA LEU A 504 6.17 7.68 0.93
C LEU A 504 7.14 8.86 0.85
N LEU A 505 7.37 9.36 -0.38
CA LEU A 505 8.18 10.54 -0.64
C LEU A 505 7.41 11.80 -0.25
N LEU A 506 8.05 12.70 0.50
CA LEU A 506 7.51 14.01 0.86
C LEU A 506 7.91 15.09 -0.18
N PRO A 507 7.15 16.21 -0.27
CA PRO A 507 7.43 17.27 -1.24
C PRO A 507 8.79 17.95 -1.07
N ASP A 508 9.41 17.82 0.08
CA ASP A 508 10.75 18.36 0.32
C ASP A 508 11.88 17.39 -0.02
N GLY A 509 11.57 16.20 -0.53
CA GLY A 509 12.53 15.17 -0.93
C GLY A 509 12.96 14.24 0.21
N ARG A 510 12.38 14.35 1.40
CA ARG A 510 12.55 13.37 2.48
C ARG A 510 11.57 12.21 2.31
N VAL A 511 11.77 11.12 3.02
CA VAL A 511 10.84 9.99 3.05
C VAL A 511 10.24 9.85 4.45
N MET A 512 8.93 9.66 4.51
CA MET A 512 8.22 9.32 5.74
C MET A 512 8.00 7.81 5.78
N THR A 513 8.18 7.18 6.96
CA THR A 513 7.68 5.84 7.27
C THR A 513 6.82 5.88 8.52
N MET A 514 5.77 5.08 8.54
CA MET A 514 4.84 4.98 9.66
C MET A 514 4.14 3.63 9.66
N GLY A 515 3.51 3.28 10.78
CA GLY A 515 2.81 2.00 10.94
C GLY A 515 3.78 0.88 11.27
N SER A 516 3.28 -0.20 11.56
CA SER A 516 3.71 -1.58 11.78
C SER A 516 2.74 -2.23 12.75
N ASP A 517 2.32 -3.44 12.45
CA ASP A 517 1.36 -4.20 13.26
C ASP A 517 1.94 -5.58 13.60
N PRO A 518 3.01 -5.62 14.44
CA PRO A 518 3.66 -6.85 14.83
C PRO A 518 2.75 -7.67 15.73
N LEU A 519 2.75 -8.98 15.56
CA LEU A 519 2.13 -9.91 16.51
C LEU A 519 3.07 -10.28 17.65
N TYR A 520 4.38 -10.14 17.42
CA TYR A 520 5.43 -10.64 18.30
C TYR A 520 6.43 -9.52 18.58
N SER A 521 6.13 -8.66 19.56
CA SER A 521 6.91 -7.45 19.82
C SER A 521 8.00 -7.60 20.88
N ASP A 522 8.02 -8.69 21.64
CA ASP A 522 9.05 -8.95 22.66
C ASP A 522 9.75 -10.30 22.47
N LYS A 523 10.98 -10.40 22.98
CA LYS A 523 11.80 -11.63 22.91
C LYS A 523 11.17 -12.84 23.58
N GLU A 524 10.29 -12.58 24.50
CA GLU A 524 9.74 -13.59 25.41
C GLU A 524 8.32 -13.97 25.01
N GLY A 525 7.74 -13.29 23.98
CA GLY A 525 6.35 -13.51 23.54
C GLY A 525 5.31 -13.21 24.61
N LYS A 526 5.67 -12.46 25.66
CA LYS A 526 4.81 -12.16 26.79
C LYS A 526 3.93 -10.95 26.60
N MET A 527 4.31 -10.07 25.66
CA MET A 527 3.51 -8.90 25.31
C MET A 527 3.01 -9.04 23.88
N PRO A 528 1.68 -9.02 23.67
CA PRO A 528 1.15 -8.97 22.33
C PRO A 528 1.71 -7.75 21.61
N GLY A 529 2.02 -7.88 20.33
CA GLY A 529 2.45 -6.81 19.49
C GLY A 529 1.52 -5.62 19.61
N ARG A 530 2.07 -4.42 19.72
CA ARG A 530 1.31 -3.18 19.70
C ARG A 530 1.52 -2.50 18.37
N PHE A 531 0.46 -1.93 17.84
CA PHE A 531 0.56 -1.14 16.63
C PHE A 531 1.53 0.04 16.84
N GLU A 532 2.51 0.17 15.94
CA GLU A 532 3.53 1.22 16.00
C GLU A 532 2.98 2.52 15.39
N THR A 533 2.94 3.57 16.16
CA THR A 533 2.38 4.87 15.73
C THR A 533 3.44 5.97 15.54
N ARG A 534 4.71 5.70 15.89
CA ARG A 534 5.79 6.66 15.65
C ARG A 534 6.04 6.84 14.15
N ILE A 535 6.35 8.07 13.78
CA ILE A 535 6.74 8.46 12.42
C ILE A 535 8.27 8.55 12.38
N GLU A 536 8.90 7.97 11.38
CA GLU A 536 10.32 8.23 11.08
C GLU A 536 10.43 8.96 9.76
N ILE A 537 11.32 9.95 9.73
CA ILE A 537 11.63 10.74 8.54
C ILE A 537 13.07 10.45 8.12
N TYR A 538 13.25 9.83 6.97
CA TYR A 538 14.54 9.67 6.35
C TYR A 538 14.92 10.89 5.54
N THR A 539 16.05 11.49 5.87
CA THR A 539 16.70 12.57 5.11
C THR A 539 17.80 11.94 4.25
N PRO A 540 17.60 11.82 2.93
CA PRO A 540 18.56 11.17 2.03
C PRO A 540 19.90 11.89 1.93
N PRO A 541 20.98 11.20 1.47
CA PRO A 541 22.32 11.75 1.30
C PRO A 541 22.39 13.06 0.51
N TYR A 542 21.55 13.19 -0.54
CA TYR A 542 21.53 14.38 -1.39
C TYR A 542 21.08 15.66 -0.63
N LEU A 543 20.41 15.54 0.51
CA LEU A 543 20.06 16.68 1.36
C LEU A 543 21.16 17.06 2.37
N HIS A 544 22.22 16.25 2.47
CA HIS A 544 23.36 16.48 3.37
C HIS A 544 24.63 16.94 2.65
N THR A 545 24.53 17.38 1.41
CA THR A 545 25.69 17.86 0.61
C THR A 545 26.29 19.16 1.13
N GLY A 546 25.55 19.94 1.94
CA GLY A 546 25.94 21.26 2.41
C GLY A 546 25.80 22.37 1.36
N THR A 547 25.30 22.03 0.17
CA THR A 547 25.04 23.00 -0.91
C THR A 547 23.62 23.53 -0.87
N ARG A 548 23.42 24.74 -1.41
CA ARG A 548 22.08 25.30 -1.56
C ARG A 548 21.33 24.51 -2.65
N ARG A 549 20.15 24.05 -2.33
CA ARG A 549 19.26 23.33 -3.26
C ARG A 549 18.82 24.26 -4.41
N PRO A 550 18.58 23.70 -5.60
CA PRO A 550 17.85 24.40 -6.65
C PRO A 550 16.51 24.91 -6.13
N GLN A 551 16.05 26.02 -6.69
CA GLN A 551 14.76 26.61 -6.35
C GLN A 551 13.95 26.81 -7.63
N ILE A 552 12.78 26.22 -7.71
CA ILE A 552 11.79 26.50 -8.74
C ILE A 552 11.13 27.83 -8.35
N THR A 553 11.31 28.86 -9.17
CA THR A 553 10.77 30.20 -8.92
C THR A 553 9.46 30.43 -9.66
N GLU A 554 9.27 29.75 -10.81
CA GLU A 554 8.05 29.80 -11.60
C GLU A 554 7.82 28.46 -12.30
N ALA A 555 6.60 27.94 -12.22
CA ALA A 555 6.17 26.74 -12.95
C ALA A 555 4.68 26.86 -13.31
N PRO A 556 4.25 26.30 -14.45
CA PRO A 556 2.84 26.28 -14.80
C PRO A 556 2.04 25.41 -13.80
N LYS A 557 0.82 25.83 -13.50
CA LYS A 557 -0.06 25.05 -12.60
C LYS A 557 -0.54 23.75 -13.26
N ALA A 558 -0.58 23.68 -14.58
CA ALA A 558 -1.00 22.51 -15.33
C ALA A 558 -0.29 22.43 -16.68
N VAL A 559 -0.06 21.19 -17.15
CA VAL A 559 0.58 20.88 -18.43
C VAL A 559 -0.21 19.79 -19.15
N GLN A 560 -0.14 19.81 -20.48
CA GLN A 560 -0.70 18.75 -21.33
C GLN A 560 0.38 17.71 -21.63
N ARG A 561 0.00 16.42 -21.68
CA ARG A 561 0.88 15.39 -22.23
C ARG A 561 1.24 15.66 -23.68
N GLY A 562 2.47 15.33 -24.06
CA GLY A 562 2.99 15.55 -25.42
C GLY A 562 3.30 17.00 -25.74
N THR A 563 3.36 17.87 -24.75
CA THR A 563 3.74 19.28 -24.93
C THR A 563 5.01 19.63 -24.19
N THR A 564 5.57 20.75 -24.59
CA THR A 564 6.69 21.42 -23.95
C THR A 564 6.18 22.59 -23.12
N PHE A 565 6.80 22.85 -21.98
CA PHE A 565 6.44 23.94 -21.08
C PHE A 565 7.67 24.55 -20.42
N HIS A 566 7.56 25.79 -19.96
CA HIS A 566 8.65 26.53 -19.35
C HIS A 566 8.59 26.53 -17.83
N VAL A 567 9.78 26.45 -17.22
CA VAL A 567 9.99 26.53 -15.78
C VAL A 567 11.17 27.44 -15.51
N ARG A 568 11.02 28.39 -14.58
CA ARG A 568 12.13 29.18 -14.08
C ARG A 568 12.69 28.60 -12.80
N ALA A 569 14.01 28.51 -12.74
CA ALA A 569 14.69 27.99 -11.58
C ALA A 569 16.00 28.73 -11.31
N THR A 570 16.49 28.64 -10.07
CA THR A 570 17.84 29.09 -9.71
C THR A 570 18.63 27.91 -9.17
N SER A 571 19.89 27.78 -9.60
CA SER A 571 20.82 26.77 -9.10
C SER A 571 22.25 27.28 -9.20
N ARG A 572 23.11 26.91 -8.24
CA ARG A 572 24.55 27.20 -8.33
C ARG A 572 25.30 26.26 -9.27
N HIS A 573 24.73 25.09 -9.55
CA HIS A 573 25.42 24.01 -10.25
C HIS A 573 24.73 23.65 -11.57
N GLY A 574 23.80 24.50 -12.06
CA GLY A 574 22.97 24.21 -13.22
C GLY A 574 21.95 23.10 -12.96
N ILE A 575 20.95 22.98 -13.81
CA ILE A 575 19.93 21.91 -13.73
C ILE A 575 20.22 20.90 -14.84
N VAL A 576 20.25 19.61 -14.48
CA VAL A 576 20.55 18.53 -15.43
C VAL A 576 19.43 17.49 -15.51
N LYS A 577 18.51 17.49 -14.55
CA LYS A 577 17.44 16.50 -14.49
C LYS A 577 16.15 17.15 -14.01
N ALA A 578 15.03 16.75 -14.59
CA ALA A 578 13.69 17.10 -14.12
C ALA A 578 12.83 15.84 -14.02
N ARG A 579 12.07 15.73 -12.94
CA ARG A 579 11.16 14.61 -12.67
C ARG A 579 9.80 15.09 -12.22
N LEU A 580 8.75 14.47 -12.77
CA LEU A 580 7.42 14.52 -12.19
C LEU A 580 7.24 13.28 -11.33
N MET A 581 7.25 13.47 -10.01
CA MET A 581 7.02 12.42 -9.03
C MET A 581 5.53 12.34 -8.73
N ARG A 582 4.89 11.21 -9.05
CA ARG A 582 3.49 11.00 -8.68
C ARG A 582 3.40 10.69 -7.19
N PRO A 583 2.49 11.34 -6.45
CA PRO A 583 2.31 11.05 -5.03
C PRO A 583 1.96 9.59 -4.79
N SER A 584 2.50 9.03 -3.72
CA SER A 584 2.17 7.68 -3.26
C SER A 584 0.81 7.63 -2.57
N ALA A 585 0.08 6.54 -2.82
CA ALA A 585 -1.04 6.09 -2.00
C ALA A 585 -0.81 4.61 -1.71
N VAL A 586 -0.32 4.30 -0.52
CA VAL A 586 0.26 3.00 -0.17
C VAL A 586 -0.50 2.29 0.94
N THR A 587 -0.67 1.00 0.79
CA THR A 587 -1.14 0.07 1.82
C THR A 587 -0.55 -1.31 1.59
N HIS A 588 -0.21 -2.05 2.64
CA HIS A 588 0.23 -3.45 2.56
C HIS A 588 1.33 -3.69 1.50
N GLN A 589 2.32 -2.82 1.43
CA GLN A 589 3.40 -2.79 0.43
C GLN A 589 2.90 -2.63 -1.03
N THR A 590 1.61 -2.28 -1.20
CA THR A 590 0.99 -2.06 -2.52
C THR A 590 0.86 -0.56 -2.77
N ASP A 591 1.48 -0.08 -3.84
CA ASP A 591 1.36 1.31 -4.32
C ASP A 591 1.20 1.28 -5.84
N THR A 592 -0.01 1.48 -6.32
CA THR A 592 -0.33 1.51 -7.76
C THR A 592 -0.08 2.88 -8.40
N GLU A 593 0.23 3.88 -7.58
CA GLU A 593 0.34 5.28 -7.98
C GLU A 593 1.77 5.74 -8.19
N GLN A 594 2.71 5.31 -7.32
CA GLN A 594 4.09 5.77 -7.31
C GLN A 594 4.78 5.59 -8.66
N ARG A 595 5.31 6.68 -9.19
CA ARG A 595 6.16 6.67 -10.39
C ARG A 595 6.98 7.95 -10.53
N SER A 596 8.17 7.81 -11.12
CA SER A 596 9.03 8.91 -11.52
C SER A 596 8.95 9.05 -13.05
N VAL A 597 8.45 10.19 -13.54
CA VAL A 597 8.36 10.50 -14.97
C VAL A 597 9.50 11.43 -15.35
N ALA A 598 10.38 10.97 -16.22
CA ALA A 598 11.45 11.82 -16.75
C ALA A 598 10.89 12.88 -17.69
N LEU A 599 11.42 14.09 -17.56
CA LEU A 599 11.20 15.18 -18.52
C LEU A 599 12.52 15.44 -19.27
N ASP A 600 12.43 15.64 -20.56
CA ASP A 600 13.59 16.13 -21.33
C ASP A 600 13.83 17.60 -20.95
N VAL A 601 15.08 17.94 -20.68
CA VAL A 601 15.46 19.27 -20.18
C VAL A 601 16.32 19.96 -21.21
N THR A 602 15.86 21.10 -21.72
CA THR A 602 16.66 22.05 -22.49
C THR A 602 16.79 23.33 -21.68
N SER A 603 18.02 23.74 -21.36
CA SER A 603 18.29 24.99 -20.64
C SER A 603 18.61 26.12 -21.60
N HIS A 604 17.95 27.25 -21.43
CA HIS A 604 18.26 28.48 -22.15
C HIS A 604 19.01 29.44 -21.21
N CYS A 605 20.27 29.69 -21.54
CA CYS A 605 21.06 30.73 -20.86
C CYS A 605 20.65 32.10 -21.30
N PRO A 606 20.58 33.13 -20.42
CA PRO A 606 20.47 34.51 -20.85
C PRO A 606 21.61 34.88 -21.83
N ALA A 607 21.30 35.64 -22.87
CA ALA A 607 22.28 36.06 -23.84
C ALA A 607 23.44 36.82 -23.16
N GLY A 608 24.67 36.29 -23.29
CA GLY A 608 25.87 36.87 -22.71
C GLY A 608 26.52 36.09 -21.55
N ASP A 609 25.92 35.00 -21.07
CA ASP A 609 26.56 34.13 -20.07
C ASP A 609 27.54 33.17 -20.75
N THR A 610 28.81 33.50 -20.76
CA THR A 610 29.91 32.67 -21.27
C THR A 610 30.50 31.73 -20.22
N THR A 611 29.99 31.74 -18.98
CA THR A 611 30.59 31.00 -17.85
C THR A 611 30.10 29.57 -17.76
N GLY A 612 29.13 29.15 -18.57
CA GLY A 612 28.51 27.82 -18.51
C GLY A 612 27.64 27.57 -17.25
N ASP A 613 27.40 28.62 -16.48
CA ASP A 613 26.71 28.59 -15.15
C ASP A 613 25.34 29.29 -15.29
N CYS A 614 24.57 28.85 -16.27
CA CYS A 614 23.32 29.48 -16.75
C CYS A 614 22.27 29.80 -15.66
N CYS A 615 22.41 29.27 -14.47
CA CYS A 615 21.35 29.39 -13.46
C CYS A 615 21.68 30.28 -12.27
N LYS A 616 22.82 30.98 -12.23
CA LYS A 616 23.15 31.89 -11.11
C LYS A 616 22.19 33.08 -10.96
N GLY A 617 21.69 33.59 -12.09
CA GLY A 617 20.71 34.68 -12.16
C GLY A 617 19.27 34.25 -12.44
N GLY A 618 19.01 32.94 -12.44
CA GLY A 618 17.79 32.32 -12.93
C GLY A 618 17.97 31.76 -14.33
N CYS A 619 17.49 30.54 -14.57
CA CYS A 619 17.46 29.94 -15.91
C CYS A 619 16.02 29.66 -16.34
N ASP A 620 15.74 29.85 -17.59
CA ASP A 620 14.56 29.34 -18.24
C ASP A 620 14.85 27.92 -18.72
N LEU A 621 14.06 26.98 -18.23
CA LEU A 621 14.11 25.58 -18.61
C LEU A 621 12.91 25.29 -19.51
N GLU A 622 13.18 24.68 -20.63
CA GLU A 622 12.16 24.07 -21.47
C GLU A 622 12.09 22.57 -21.14
N LEU A 623 10.93 22.10 -20.69
CA LEU A 623 10.68 20.73 -20.26
C LEU A 623 9.66 20.08 -21.18
N SER A 624 9.97 18.88 -21.70
CA SER A 624 9.05 18.12 -22.56
C SER A 624 8.48 16.92 -21.83
N LEU A 625 7.15 16.76 -21.89
CA LEU A 625 6.42 15.66 -21.27
C LEU A 625 5.97 14.64 -22.31
N ASP A 626 6.18 13.36 -22.03
CA ASP A 626 5.71 12.23 -22.83
C ASP A 626 4.19 12.32 -23.10
N LYS A 627 3.78 11.97 -24.31
CA LYS A 627 2.37 12.03 -24.73
C LYS A 627 1.48 10.89 -24.19
N ARG A 628 2.09 9.80 -23.73
CA ARG A 628 1.38 8.57 -23.33
C ARG A 628 0.80 8.70 -21.94
N GLU A 629 -0.50 8.42 -21.82
CA GLU A 629 -1.18 8.48 -20.53
C GLU A 629 -0.66 7.43 -19.54
N GLY A 630 -0.29 6.24 -20.01
CA GLY A 630 0.29 5.20 -19.16
C GLY A 630 1.65 5.58 -18.56
N ILE A 631 2.40 6.53 -19.15
CA ILE A 631 3.61 7.11 -18.56
C ILE A 631 3.25 8.14 -17.49
N ALA A 632 2.39 9.10 -17.85
CA ALA A 632 1.99 10.19 -16.98
C ALA A 632 0.46 10.26 -16.85
N PRO A 633 -0.17 9.41 -16.01
CA PRO A 633 -1.59 9.49 -15.69
C PRO A 633 -2.03 10.91 -15.30
N SER A 634 -3.25 11.29 -15.68
CA SER A 634 -3.80 12.58 -15.26
C SER A 634 -3.83 12.71 -13.73
N GLY A 635 -3.52 13.91 -13.23
CA GLY A 635 -3.53 14.19 -11.79
C GLY A 635 -2.43 15.14 -11.35
N ALA A 636 -2.26 15.26 -10.04
CA ALA A 636 -1.24 16.08 -9.42
C ALA A 636 0.12 15.37 -9.39
N TYR A 637 1.19 16.14 -9.61
CA TYR A 637 2.57 15.67 -9.52
C TYR A 637 3.45 16.68 -8.80
N MET A 638 4.49 16.18 -8.20
CA MET A 638 5.60 16.94 -7.63
C MET A 638 6.68 17.12 -8.72
N LEU A 639 6.81 18.31 -9.31
CA LEU A 639 7.94 18.64 -10.17
C LEU A 639 9.16 18.89 -9.29
N MET A 640 10.22 18.14 -9.53
CA MET A 640 11.53 18.28 -8.89
C MET A 640 12.63 18.42 -9.93
N LEU A 641 13.60 19.29 -9.64
CA LEU A 641 14.73 19.60 -10.51
C LEU A 641 16.03 19.26 -9.79
N ASP A 642 16.88 18.45 -10.41
CA ASP A 642 18.17 18.08 -9.82
C ASP A 642 19.31 18.87 -10.50
N ASP A 643 20.25 19.34 -9.69
CA ASP A 643 21.47 19.96 -10.17
C ASP A 643 22.56 18.93 -10.52
N LYS A 644 23.71 19.40 -11.04
CA LYS A 644 24.86 18.56 -11.40
C LYS A 644 25.45 17.75 -10.22
N LEU A 645 25.11 18.11 -8.98
CA LEU A 645 25.54 17.38 -7.79
C LEU A 645 24.49 16.36 -7.32
N GLY A 646 23.39 16.21 -8.07
CA GLY A 646 22.28 15.32 -7.71
C GLY A 646 21.44 15.83 -6.54
N VAL A 647 21.44 17.15 -6.29
CA VAL A 647 20.64 17.75 -5.22
C VAL A 647 19.29 18.19 -5.79
N PRO A 648 18.16 17.61 -5.33
CA PRO A 648 16.84 17.97 -5.82
C PRO A 648 16.33 19.29 -5.24
N SER A 649 15.52 20.01 -5.99
CA SER A 649 14.70 21.12 -5.49
C SER A 649 13.66 20.63 -4.48
N LYS A 650 13.00 21.53 -3.75
CA LYS A 650 11.67 21.23 -3.22
C LYS A 650 10.69 21.12 -4.39
N ALA A 651 9.63 20.34 -4.20
CA ALA A 651 8.62 20.14 -5.21
C ALA A 651 7.81 21.41 -5.53
N ALA A 652 7.51 21.63 -6.80
CA ALA A 652 6.41 22.46 -7.23
C ALA A 652 5.26 21.56 -7.71
N TRP A 653 4.05 21.81 -7.20
CA TRP A 653 2.88 21.03 -7.60
C TRP A 653 2.40 21.45 -9.01
N ILE A 654 2.23 20.47 -9.87
CA ILE A 654 1.80 20.65 -11.26
C ILE A 654 0.75 19.59 -11.61
N TRP A 655 -0.23 19.98 -12.43
CA TRP A 655 -1.27 19.08 -12.90
C TRP A 655 -0.94 18.56 -14.30
N VAL A 656 -0.95 17.26 -14.49
CA VAL A 656 -0.90 16.62 -15.81
C VAL A 656 -2.32 16.35 -16.29
N LYS A 657 -2.63 16.81 -17.53
CA LYS A 657 -3.92 16.70 -18.18
C LYS A 657 -3.85 15.86 -19.45
#